data_bfe82537cdbe9f558caae45a96511d6b
#
_entry.id   bfe82537cdbe9f558caae45a96511d6b
#
_cell.length_a   1.000
_cell.length_b   1.000
_cell.length_c   1.000
_cell.angle_alpha   90.00
_cell.angle_beta   90.00
_cell.angle_gamma   90.00
#
_symmetry.space_group_name_H-M   'P 1'
#
loop_
_entity.id
_entity.type
_entity.pdbx_description
1 polymer ?
#
loop_
_entity_poly.entity_id
_entity_poly.type
_entity_poly.pdbx_seq_one_letter_code
_entity_poly.pdbx_strand_id
1 'polypeptide(L)'
;MRYIFENLKQYWRSVLLLAVLLVVQGFCEMSMPQYTQNIIDVGIQNKGLEHITPSSITAGEFEAAQIFMDDAQKRAWTDAYEKDGDHYSLQNLSGEKLKELDGDLLIPLVMAYQLGHMPEESFRTMMKTQAENALQSQKLKGALLDAAKKQADRLDSMSAKEIADAYGLDITTFEAEDEKGNASTYVDVRPAIQKMIDSGRMSEDSLSQMKKQITDTISQTGSQTMRAMAIRYAAEADKAAGIDIDKIQRQYLWLSGGRMILMALLMGAAAVAVSFVASRVGAAVGRDLRLKVFGNVIGYSNAEMDHFQTSSLITRATNDVQQVQMVTTMMLRMVLYAPVLAVWGIVKVYQSHANMSWVILLGIAVIVGIILTLVVLAMPKFKSMQKLVDRLNLVSREILTGLMVVRAFGREKTEEERFDDANTDLMRTQLFTNRVMTFMMPSMMFVMSGLGVLITWVAAHRVDAGTLQVGAMTSFITYAMIIISSFMILTAMSIILPRAGVAAERIHEVTSTKSSIENPEHEEIPQEKKGVVRFDHVNFRYPGAEMDALHDITFTARPGETTAIIGSTGSGKSTLVNLIPRFYDVTAGSITVDGVDIRKRNLHDLRAEIGFVPQKGTLFSGTVASNIRFGKPDAPDEAVRRAAQIAQADDFIMEKEDQYNSFISQGGGNVSGGQKQRLSIARAIAKNPLVLVFDDSFSALDMKTDARLRAKLSEEEKDATKIIVAQRVSTILSADQILVLDEGRLVGCGTHTQLLDTCEVYRQIAASQLSQKELEETRHAE
;
A
#
# COMPACT_ATOMS: atom_id res chain seq x y z
N MET A 1 -3.35 -3.11 12.50
CA MET A 1 -3.72 -3.81 11.24
C MET A 1 -5.20 -4.21 11.18
N ARG A 2 -5.76 -4.85 12.22
CA ARG A 2 -7.20 -5.22 12.26
C ARG A 2 -8.12 -4.04 11.90
N TYR A 3 -7.85 -2.87 12.45
CA TYR A 3 -8.62 -1.65 12.20
C TYR A 3 -8.62 -1.20 10.72
N ILE A 4 -7.51 -1.40 9.98
CA ILE A 4 -7.46 -1.12 8.54
C ILE A 4 -8.40 -2.07 7.78
N PHE A 5 -8.39 -3.36 8.11
CA PHE A 5 -9.27 -4.35 7.47
C PHE A 5 -10.75 -4.10 7.79
N GLU A 6 -11.08 -3.66 9.02
CA GLU A 6 -12.45 -3.31 9.40
C GLU A 6 -12.99 -2.15 8.56
N ASN A 7 -12.18 -1.12 8.30
CA ASN A 7 -12.58 -0.02 7.44
C ASN A 7 -12.63 -0.39 5.94
N LEU A 8 -11.95 -1.46 5.50
CA LEU A 8 -12.05 -1.98 4.14
C LEU A 8 -13.32 -2.79 3.90
N LYS A 9 -13.96 -3.35 4.93
CA LYS A 9 -15.20 -4.15 4.77
C LYS A 9 -16.32 -3.41 4.04
N GLN A 10 -16.46 -2.11 4.26
CA GLN A 10 -17.47 -1.31 3.55
C GLN A 10 -17.20 -1.17 2.04
N TYR A 11 -15.96 -1.41 1.59
CA TYR A 11 -15.54 -1.35 0.19
C TYR A 11 -15.37 -2.73 -0.45
N TRP A 12 -15.96 -3.80 0.13
CA TRP A 12 -15.78 -5.19 -0.29
C TRP A 12 -16.01 -5.42 -1.79
N ARG A 13 -16.98 -4.71 -2.41
CA ARG A 13 -17.25 -4.81 -3.86
C ARG A 13 -16.07 -4.33 -4.69
N SER A 14 -15.45 -3.22 -4.30
CA SER A 14 -14.26 -2.68 -4.97
C SER A 14 -13.04 -3.57 -4.75
N VAL A 15 -12.90 -4.15 -3.54
CA VAL A 15 -11.84 -5.11 -3.22
C VAL A 15 -12.00 -6.40 -4.02
N LEU A 16 -13.22 -6.89 -4.20
CA LEU A 16 -13.52 -8.06 -5.05
C LEU A 16 -13.18 -7.78 -6.51
N LEU A 17 -13.65 -6.65 -7.05
CA LEU A 17 -13.30 -6.21 -8.42
C LEU A 17 -11.79 -6.14 -8.61
N LEU A 18 -11.08 -5.57 -7.64
CA LEU A 18 -9.63 -5.44 -7.66
C LEU A 18 -8.96 -6.83 -7.65
N ALA A 19 -9.45 -7.78 -6.85
CA ALA A 19 -8.93 -9.16 -6.84
C ALA A 19 -9.09 -9.84 -8.21
N VAL A 20 -10.23 -9.67 -8.87
CA VAL A 20 -10.45 -10.19 -10.23
C VAL A 20 -9.48 -9.54 -11.23
N LEU A 21 -9.33 -8.21 -11.18
CA LEU A 21 -8.39 -7.49 -12.06
C LEU A 21 -6.93 -7.92 -11.85
N LEU A 22 -6.53 -8.18 -10.60
CA LEU A 22 -5.19 -8.68 -10.26
C LEU A 22 -4.96 -10.08 -10.81
N VAL A 23 -5.98 -10.96 -10.77
CA VAL A 23 -5.89 -12.30 -11.37
C VAL A 23 -5.73 -12.19 -12.89
N VAL A 24 -6.51 -11.32 -13.54
CA VAL A 24 -6.38 -11.06 -14.99
C VAL A 24 -5.00 -10.51 -15.32
N GLN A 25 -4.52 -9.53 -14.57
CA GLN A 25 -3.19 -8.94 -14.74
C GLN A 25 -2.10 -10.02 -14.60
N GLY A 26 -2.16 -10.83 -13.53
CA GLY A 26 -1.20 -11.91 -13.28
C GLY A 26 -1.24 -13.00 -14.35
N PHE A 27 -2.42 -13.36 -14.84
CA PHE A 27 -2.56 -14.30 -15.96
C PHE A 27 -1.89 -13.77 -17.23
N CYS A 28 -2.14 -12.51 -17.60
CA CYS A 28 -1.52 -11.89 -18.77
C CYS A 28 0.01 -11.85 -18.62
N GLU A 29 0.52 -11.43 -17.47
CA GLU A 29 1.95 -11.34 -17.19
C GLU A 29 2.63 -12.69 -17.27
N MET A 30 2.02 -13.73 -16.69
CA MET A 30 2.55 -15.10 -16.72
C MET A 30 2.38 -15.81 -18.07
N SER A 31 1.58 -15.26 -18.97
CA SER A 31 1.44 -15.78 -20.33
C SER A 31 2.53 -15.26 -21.29
N MET A 32 3.13 -14.09 -20.98
CA MET A 32 4.14 -13.46 -21.85
C MET A 32 5.37 -14.35 -22.09
N PRO A 33 6.00 -14.98 -21.07
CA PRO A 33 7.15 -15.86 -21.29
C PRO A 33 6.82 -17.05 -22.18
N GLN A 34 5.59 -17.56 -22.11
CA GLN A 34 5.15 -18.66 -22.98
C GLN A 34 5.05 -18.23 -24.46
N TYR A 35 4.54 -17.01 -24.73
CA TYR A 35 4.55 -16.49 -26.11
C TYR A 35 5.98 -16.28 -26.62
N THR A 36 6.90 -15.77 -25.76
CA THR A 36 8.31 -15.66 -26.11
C THR A 36 8.93 -17.02 -26.42
N GLN A 37 8.64 -18.03 -25.62
CA GLN A 37 9.04 -19.43 -25.88
C GLN A 37 8.53 -19.88 -27.22
N ASN A 38 7.24 -19.76 -27.51
CA ASN A 38 6.65 -20.20 -28.75
C ASN A 38 7.22 -19.48 -29.99
N ILE A 39 7.52 -18.18 -29.87
CA ILE A 39 8.19 -17.41 -30.93
C ILE A 39 9.59 -17.97 -31.22
N ILE A 40 10.35 -18.31 -30.17
CA ILE A 40 11.70 -18.88 -30.33
C ILE A 40 11.63 -20.33 -30.87
N ASP A 41 10.91 -21.21 -30.15
CA ASP A 41 10.92 -22.66 -30.44
C ASP A 41 10.16 -22.98 -31.74
N VAL A 42 8.94 -22.46 -31.90
CA VAL A 42 8.11 -22.73 -33.06
C VAL A 42 8.39 -21.74 -34.18
N GLY A 43 8.37 -20.44 -33.87
CA GLY A 43 8.49 -19.41 -34.89
C GLY A 43 9.87 -19.36 -35.56
N ILE A 44 10.95 -19.42 -34.76
CA ILE A 44 12.32 -19.30 -35.29
C ILE A 44 12.93 -20.68 -35.58
N GLN A 45 13.02 -21.57 -34.58
CA GLN A 45 13.70 -22.85 -34.71
C GLN A 45 12.95 -23.81 -35.64
N ASN A 46 11.62 -23.87 -35.52
CA ASN A 46 10.77 -24.79 -36.28
C ASN A 46 10.12 -24.13 -37.51
N LYS A 47 10.59 -22.94 -37.93
CA LYS A 47 10.07 -22.19 -39.11
C LYS A 47 8.54 -22.03 -39.14
N GLY A 48 7.90 -21.93 -38.00
CA GLY A 48 6.45 -21.72 -37.84
C GLY A 48 5.63 -23.03 -37.84
N LEU A 49 6.25 -24.17 -37.88
CA LEU A 49 5.57 -25.48 -37.82
C LEU A 49 5.38 -25.93 -36.35
N GLU A 50 4.14 -26.24 -35.98
CA GLU A 50 3.80 -26.73 -34.64
C GLU A 50 3.83 -28.25 -34.54
N HIS A 51 3.59 -28.95 -35.69
CA HIS A 51 3.46 -30.40 -35.78
C HIS A 51 4.58 -31.03 -36.62
N ILE A 52 4.88 -32.28 -36.36
CA ILE A 52 5.90 -33.07 -37.10
C ILE A 52 5.34 -33.66 -38.41
N THR A 53 4.01 -33.63 -38.56
CA THR A 53 3.30 -34.12 -39.75
C THR A 53 3.29 -33.01 -40.80
N PRO A 54 3.82 -33.21 -42.02
CA PRO A 54 3.74 -32.23 -43.11
C PRO A 54 2.30 -31.89 -43.47
N SER A 55 2.06 -30.62 -43.83
CA SER A 55 0.73 -30.15 -44.29
C SER A 55 0.44 -30.69 -45.68
N SER A 56 1.48 -30.88 -46.50
CA SER A 56 1.41 -31.50 -47.80
C SER A 56 2.71 -32.27 -48.08
N ILE A 57 2.62 -33.40 -48.77
CA ILE A 57 3.77 -34.25 -49.05
C ILE A 57 3.65 -34.85 -50.44
N THR A 58 4.77 -34.95 -51.16
CA THR A 58 4.80 -35.58 -52.50
C THR A 58 4.53 -37.07 -52.37
N ALA A 59 3.96 -37.68 -53.43
CA ALA A 59 3.65 -39.11 -53.41
C ALA A 59 4.88 -40.01 -53.14
N GLY A 60 6.04 -39.68 -53.73
CA GLY A 60 7.27 -40.40 -53.45
C GLY A 60 7.76 -40.33 -52.00
N GLU A 61 7.68 -39.12 -51.38
CA GLU A 61 8.07 -38.92 -50.00
C GLU A 61 7.08 -39.58 -49.05
N PHE A 62 5.76 -39.57 -49.40
CA PHE A 62 4.72 -40.24 -48.64
C PHE A 62 4.94 -41.74 -48.48
N GLU A 63 5.34 -42.39 -49.58
CA GLU A 63 5.69 -43.85 -49.63
C GLU A 63 7.03 -44.12 -48.92
N ALA A 64 8.03 -43.24 -49.08
CA ALA A 64 9.34 -43.41 -48.48
C ALA A 64 9.26 -43.27 -46.90
N ALA A 65 8.38 -42.41 -46.36
CA ALA A 65 8.13 -42.36 -44.94
C ALA A 65 7.55 -43.63 -44.35
N GLN A 66 6.73 -44.37 -45.12
CA GLN A 66 6.07 -45.59 -44.64
C GLN A 66 7.05 -46.77 -44.46
N ILE A 67 8.26 -46.75 -45.07
CA ILE A 67 9.28 -47.80 -44.94
C ILE A 67 9.57 -48.12 -43.47
N PHE A 68 9.53 -47.06 -42.60
CA PHE A 68 9.90 -47.16 -41.17
C PHE A 68 8.69 -47.30 -40.25
N MET A 69 7.46 -47.30 -40.75
CA MET A 69 6.22 -47.41 -40.00
C MET A 69 5.81 -48.89 -39.82
N ASP A 70 5.20 -49.20 -38.69
CA ASP A 70 4.48 -50.45 -38.50
C ASP A 70 3.06 -50.38 -39.12
N ASP A 71 2.32 -51.50 -39.11
CA ASP A 71 1.00 -51.55 -39.76
C ASP A 71 -0.04 -50.64 -39.10
N ALA A 72 0.08 -50.31 -37.80
CA ALA A 72 -0.81 -49.40 -37.14
C ALA A 72 -0.46 -47.96 -37.53
N GLN A 73 0.84 -47.62 -37.54
CA GLN A 73 1.36 -46.32 -37.95
C GLN A 73 1.08 -46.03 -39.43
N LYS A 74 1.22 -47.02 -40.32
CA LYS A 74 0.89 -46.88 -41.74
C LYS A 74 -0.58 -46.58 -41.96
N ARG A 75 -1.46 -47.24 -41.19
CA ARG A 75 -2.91 -46.89 -41.22
C ARG A 75 -3.17 -45.49 -40.73
N ALA A 76 -2.62 -45.13 -39.58
CA ALA A 76 -2.77 -43.78 -39.02
C ALA A 76 -2.25 -42.71 -40.00
N TRP A 77 -1.10 -42.95 -40.65
CA TRP A 77 -0.52 -42.07 -41.65
C TRP A 77 -1.44 -41.96 -42.88
N THR A 78 -1.92 -43.09 -43.44
CA THR A 78 -2.81 -43.10 -44.63
C THR A 78 -4.16 -42.45 -44.32
N ASP A 79 -4.75 -42.72 -43.16
CA ASP A 79 -6.03 -42.12 -42.75
C ASP A 79 -5.93 -40.61 -42.47
N ALA A 80 -4.74 -40.12 -42.17
CA ALA A 80 -4.50 -38.70 -41.90
C ALA A 80 -4.42 -37.84 -43.17
N TYR A 81 -4.13 -38.44 -44.32
CA TYR A 81 -3.90 -37.73 -45.58
C TYR A 81 -4.93 -38.06 -46.64
N GLU A 82 -5.24 -37.10 -47.50
CA GLU A 82 -6.06 -37.28 -48.70
C GLU A 82 -5.23 -37.00 -49.94
N LYS A 83 -5.38 -37.86 -50.96
CA LYS A 83 -4.62 -37.72 -52.21
C LYS A 83 -5.18 -36.59 -53.06
N ASP A 84 -4.33 -35.61 -53.35
CA ASP A 84 -4.67 -34.45 -54.21
C ASP A 84 -3.68 -34.37 -55.37
N GLY A 85 -4.01 -35.01 -56.47
CA GLY A 85 -3.15 -35.15 -57.67
C GLY A 85 -1.85 -35.89 -57.38
N ASP A 86 -0.71 -35.23 -57.48
CA ASP A 86 0.63 -35.80 -57.26
C ASP A 86 1.14 -35.63 -55.84
N HIS A 87 0.28 -35.08 -54.97
CA HIS A 87 0.57 -34.80 -53.54
C HIS A 87 -0.46 -35.47 -52.64
N TYR A 88 -0.12 -35.60 -51.37
CA TYR A 88 -1.00 -35.96 -50.27
C TYR A 88 -1.14 -34.76 -49.32
N SER A 89 -2.36 -34.29 -49.08
CA SER A 89 -2.66 -33.16 -48.19
C SER A 89 -3.21 -33.65 -46.86
N LEU A 90 -2.72 -33.08 -45.76
CA LEU A 90 -3.16 -33.44 -44.43
C LEU A 90 -4.62 -33.02 -44.23
N GLN A 91 -5.48 -33.92 -43.78
CA GLN A 91 -6.87 -33.63 -43.48
C GLN A 91 -7.01 -32.71 -42.29
N ASN A 92 -8.15 -32.01 -42.19
CA ASN A 92 -8.43 -31.11 -41.07
C ASN A 92 -8.74 -31.90 -39.78
N LEU A 93 -7.70 -32.33 -39.07
CA LEU A 93 -7.76 -33.09 -37.85
C LEU A 93 -7.88 -32.16 -36.61
N SER A 94 -8.50 -32.68 -35.56
CA SER A 94 -8.50 -31.93 -34.29
C SER A 94 -7.08 -31.88 -33.68
N GLY A 95 -6.79 -30.83 -32.93
CA GLY A 95 -5.47 -30.63 -32.30
C GLY A 95 -5.07 -31.78 -31.36
N GLU A 96 -6.02 -32.53 -30.77
CA GLU A 96 -5.73 -33.73 -29.96
C GLU A 96 -5.28 -34.88 -30.84
N LYS A 97 -5.98 -35.14 -31.97
CA LYS A 97 -5.58 -36.18 -32.93
C LYS A 97 -4.22 -35.90 -33.56
N LEU A 98 -3.92 -34.63 -33.86
CA LEU A 98 -2.60 -34.25 -34.38
C LEU A 98 -1.48 -34.49 -33.36
N LYS A 99 -1.74 -34.24 -32.06
CA LYS A 99 -0.76 -34.52 -31.00
C LYS A 99 -0.54 -36.04 -30.79
N GLU A 100 -1.59 -36.83 -30.90
CA GLU A 100 -1.51 -38.29 -30.84
C GLU A 100 -0.69 -38.81 -32.02
N LEU A 101 -1.00 -38.35 -33.23
CA LEU A 101 -0.27 -38.68 -34.45
C LEU A 101 1.20 -38.24 -34.38
N ASP A 102 1.48 -37.06 -33.85
CA ASP A 102 2.84 -36.56 -33.58
C ASP A 102 3.61 -37.52 -32.62
N GLY A 103 2.93 -38.07 -31.61
CA GLY A 103 3.54 -39.04 -30.69
C GLY A 103 3.88 -40.36 -31.37
N ASP A 104 2.96 -40.90 -32.13
CA ASP A 104 3.09 -42.21 -32.77
C ASP A 104 4.09 -42.22 -33.93
N LEU A 105 4.16 -41.12 -34.68
CA LEU A 105 5.00 -41.01 -35.88
C LEU A 105 6.37 -40.37 -35.62
N LEU A 106 6.69 -39.94 -34.40
CA LEU A 106 7.95 -39.26 -34.09
C LEU A 106 9.17 -40.05 -34.53
N ILE A 107 9.27 -41.33 -34.13
CA ILE A 107 10.42 -42.18 -34.45
C ILE A 107 10.51 -42.49 -35.94
N PRO A 108 9.44 -42.96 -36.62
CA PRO A 108 9.47 -43.19 -38.06
C PRO A 108 9.89 -41.98 -38.89
N LEU A 109 9.37 -40.78 -38.57
CA LEU A 109 9.70 -39.58 -39.34
C LEU A 109 11.14 -39.08 -39.06
N VAL A 110 11.67 -39.26 -37.86
CA VAL A 110 13.09 -39.01 -37.55
C VAL A 110 13.98 -39.97 -38.34
N MET A 111 13.60 -41.27 -38.43
CA MET A 111 14.34 -42.22 -39.21
C MET A 111 14.30 -41.88 -40.70
N ALA A 112 13.13 -41.52 -41.23
CA ALA A 112 12.97 -41.06 -42.59
C ALA A 112 13.85 -39.84 -42.91
N TYR A 113 13.93 -38.90 -41.99
CA TYR A 113 14.79 -37.72 -42.12
C TYR A 113 16.27 -38.05 -42.09
N GLN A 114 16.74 -38.82 -41.10
CA GLN A 114 18.17 -39.17 -40.97
C GLN A 114 18.70 -40.00 -42.13
N LEU A 115 17.88 -40.91 -42.62
CA LEU A 115 18.29 -41.79 -43.75
C LEU A 115 18.08 -41.12 -45.12
N GLY A 116 17.16 -40.13 -45.18
CA GLY A 116 16.97 -39.32 -46.38
C GLY A 116 17.98 -38.18 -46.51
N HIS A 117 18.59 -37.71 -45.38
CA HIS A 117 19.51 -36.59 -45.32
C HIS A 117 20.82 -36.99 -44.61
N MET A 118 21.43 -38.07 -45.03
CA MET A 118 22.70 -38.55 -44.46
C MET A 118 23.87 -37.74 -45.04
N PRO A 119 24.71 -37.09 -44.22
CA PRO A 119 25.92 -36.44 -44.72
C PRO A 119 26.80 -37.43 -45.44
N GLU A 120 27.41 -37.00 -46.55
CA GLU A 120 28.26 -37.89 -47.38
C GLU A 120 29.39 -38.56 -46.58
N GLU A 121 29.96 -37.85 -45.63
CA GLU A 121 31.02 -38.34 -44.71
C GLU A 121 30.46 -39.45 -43.79
N SER A 122 29.24 -39.29 -43.27
CA SER A 122 28.56 -40.31 -42.47
C SER A 122 28.22 -41.53 -43.26
N PHE A 123 27.80 -41.36 -44.54
CA PHE A 123 27.56 -42.45 -45.43
C PHE A 123 28.85 -43.24 -45.71
N ARG A 124 29.96 -42.57 -46.02
CA ARG A 124 31.28 -43.20 -46.20
C ARG A 124 31.71 -43.97 -44.97
N THR A 125 31.59 -43.39 -43.78
CA THR A 125 31.92 -44.04 -42.51
C THR A 125 31.06 -45.30 -42.27
N MET A 126 29.77 -45.21 -42.52
CA MET A 126 28.83 -46.30 -42.40
C MET A 126 29.25 -47.49 -43.37
N MET A 127 29.52 -47.16 -44.60
CA MET A 127 29.91 -48.15 -45.61
C MET A 127 31.27 -48.80 -45.30
N LYS A 128 32.23 -47.99 -44.78
CA LYS A 128 33.53 -48.51 -44.34
C LYS A 128 33.38 -49.48 -43.16
N THR A 129 32.61 -49.07 -42.13
CA THR A 129 32.32 -49.93 -40.98
C THR A 129 31.64 -51.26 -41.39
N GLN A 130 30.69 -51.17 -42.33
CA GLN A 130 30.00 -52.31 -42.84
C GLN A 130 30.95 -53.28 -43.62
N ALA A 131 31.86 -52.69 -44.41
CA ALA A 131 32.90 -53.47 -45.10
C ALA A 131 33.86 -54.13 -44.11
N GLU A 132 34.31 -53.40 -43.10
CA GLU A 132 35.17 -53.91 -42.00
C GLU A 132 34.48 -55.01 -41.19
N ASN A 133 33.23 -54.88 -40.84
CA ASN A 133 32.43 -55.89 -40.15
C ASN A 133 32.25 -57.19 -41.06
N ALA A 134 32.03 -56.98 -42.32
CA ALA A 134 31.95 -58.13 -43.31
C ALA A 134 33.29 -58.90 -43.43
N LEU A 135 34.41 -58.15 -43.36
CA LEU A 135 35.76 -58.77 -43.37
C LEU A 135 36.04 -59.53 -42.07
N GLN A 136 35.58 -59.02 -40.93
CA GLN A 136 35.71 -59.71 -39.63
C GLN A 136 34.90 -61.03 -39.62
N SER A 137 33.69 -60.99 -40.17
CA SER A 137 32.81 -62.15 -40.22
C SER A 137 33.34 -63.32 -41.12
N GLN A 138 34.09 -62.95 -42.14
CA GLN A 138 34.68 -63.95 -43.13
C GLN A 138 35.97 -64.62 -42.63
N LYS A 139 36.49 -64.25 -41.42
CA LYS A 139 37.73 -64.83 -40.83
C LYS A 139 38.94 -64.85 -41.76
N LEU A 140 39.08 -63.89 -42.66
CA LEU A 140 40.20 -63.75 -43.59
C LEU A 140 41.51 -63.52 -42.77
N LYS A 141 42.60 -64.12 -43.30
CA LYS A 141 43.93 -64.03 -42.68
C LYS A 141 45.01 -63.68 -43.74
N GLY A 142 46.08 -63.04 -43.30
CA GLY A 142 47.23 -62.73 -44.12
C GLY A 142 47.00 -61.70 -45.23
N ALA A 143 47.59 -61.85 -46.38
CA ALA A 143 47.59 -60.95 -47.51
C ALA A 143 46.18 -60.61 -48.05
N LEU A 144 45.19 -61.52 -47.83
CA LEU A 144 43.78 -61.26 -48.18
C LEU A 144 43.13 -60.29 -47.28
N LEU A 145 43.46 -60.28 -45.96
CA LEU A 145 42.97 -59.33 -45.01
C LEU A 145 43.55 -57.92 -45.25
N ASP A 146 44.84 -57.86 -45.62
CA ASP A 146 45.51 -56.63 -45.94
C ASP A 146 44.99 -55.98 -47.23
N ALA A 147 44.70 -56.79 -48.23
CA ALA A 147 44.10 -56.34 -49.50
C ALA A 147 42.67 -55.78 -49.27
N ALA A 148 41.90 -56.47 -48.44
CA ALA A 148 40.53 -56.12 -48.15
C ALA A 148 40.49 -54.85 -47.22
N LYS A 149 41.42 -54.69 -46.28
CA LYS A 149 41.54 -53.42 -45.51
C LYS A 149 41.92 -52.26 -46.42
N LYS A 150 42.88 -52.46 -47.36
CA LYS A 150 43.19 -51.42 -48.34
C LYS A 150 42.01 -51.06 -49.23
N GLN A 151 41.07 -51.97 -49.47
CA GLN A 151 39.87 -51.68 -50.20
C GLN A 151 38.85 -50.88 -49.32
N ALA A 152 38.75 -51.22 -48.07
CA ALA A 152 37.94 -50.43 -47.09
C ALA A 152 38.49 -48.98 -46.91
N ASP A 153 39.83 -48.81 -46.84
CA ASP A 153 40.47 -47.52 -46.75
C ASP A 153 40.32 -46.66 -48.04
N ARG A 154 40.08 -47.25 -49.19
CA ARG A 154 39.78 -46.52 -50.45
C ARG A 154 38.41 -45.87 -50.39
N LEU A 155 37.49 -46.33 -49.56
CA LEU A 155 36.18 -45.74 -49.42
C LEU A 155 36.29 -44.27 -48.86
N ASP A 156 37.34 -43.97 -48.14
CA ASP A 156 37.57 -42.57 -47.59
C ASP A 156 37.83 -41.56 -48.72
N SER A 157 38.29 -41.97 -49.87
CA SER A 157 38.62 -41.11 -51.02
C SER A 157 37.58 -41.18 -52.17
N MET A 158 36.56 -42.00 -52.06
CA MET A 158 35.48 -42.13 -53.04
C MET A 158 34.30 -41.22 -52.69
N SER A 159 33.60 -40.67 -53.71
CA SER A 159 32.32 -40.02 -53.54
C SER A 159 31.22 -41.00 -53.18
N ALA A 160 30.16 -40.56 -52.60
CA ALA A 160 29.00 -41.37 -52.24
C ALA A 160 28.45 -42.09 -53.46
N LYS A 161 28.45 -41.47 -54.65
CA LYS A 161 27.97 -42.02 -55.87
C LYS A 161 28.87 -43.17 -56.37
N GLU A 162 30.18 -42.99 -56.31
CA GLU A 162 31.17 -44.02 -56.66
C GLU A 162 31.08 -45.24 -55.75
N ILE A 163 30.84 -45.03 -54.45
CA ILE A 163 30.61 -46.13 -53.50
C ILE A 163 29.30 -46.85 -53.80
N ALA A 164 28.23 -46.11 -54.07
CA ALA A 164 26.95 -46.70 -54.41
C ALA A 164 26.99 -47.57 -55.67
N ASP A 165 27.67 -47.08 -56.76
CA ASP A 165 27.85 -47.80 -57.99
C ASP A 165 28.67 -49.05 -57.75
N ALA A 166 29.72 -49.02 -56.94
CA ALA A 166 30.57 -50.17 -56.62
C ALA A 166 29.82 -51.26 -55.82
N TYR A 167 28.84 -50.88 -54.98
CA TYR A 167 28.06 -51.82 -54.17
C TYR A 167 26.66 -52.13 -54.74
N GLY A 168 26.30 -51.51 -55.89
CA GLY A 168 24.99 -51.66 -56.52
C GLY A 168 23.84 -51.09 -55.71
N LEU A 169 24.10 -50.08 -55.01
CA LEU A 169 23.12 -49.37 -54.15
C LEU A 169 22.41 -48.30 -54.99
N ASP A 170 21.09 -48.19 -54.81
CA ASP A 170 20.28 -47.17 -55.43
C ASP A 170 20.16 -45.98 -54.43
N ILE A 171 20.97 -44.93 -54.63
CA ILE A 171 20.98 -43.75 -53.76
C ILE A 171 20.77 -42.48 -54.60
N THR A 172 20.27 -41.44 -53.93
CA THR A 172 20.19 -40.11 -54.52
C THR A 172 21.10 -39.17 -53.76
N THR A 173 21.92 -38.40 -54.48
CA THR A 173 22.79 -37.35 -53.84
C THR A 173 22.29 -36.00 -54.24
N PHE A 174 22.28 -35.08 -53.29
CA PHE A 174 21.86 -33.67 -53.45
C PHE A 174 22.70 -32.73 -52.58
N GLU A 175 22.78 -31.46 -52.99
CA GLU A 175 23.44 -30.41 -52.21
C GLU A 175 22.43 -29.67 -51.37
N ALA A 176 22.71 -29.51 -50.10
CA ALA A 176 21.91 -28.69 -49.18
C ALA A 176 22.83 -27.92 -48.21
N GLU A 177 22.34 -26.85 -47.62
CA GLU A 177 23.06 -26.11 -46.57
C GLU A 177 23.11 -26.96 -45.26
N ASP A 178 24.30 -27.05 -44.70
CA ASP A 178 24.50 -27.64 -43.38
C ASP A 178 23.96 -26.72 -42.26
N GLU A 179 24.01 -27.16 -41.02
CA GLU A 179 23.57 -26.36 -39.88
C GLU A 179 24.35 -25.03 -39.67
N LYS A 180 25.48 -24.86 -40.35
CA LYS A 180 26.35 -23.67 -40.33
C LYS A 180 26.15 -22.78 -41.57
N GLY A 181 25.23 -23.18 -42.48
CA GLY A 181 24.96 -22.46 -43.72
C GLY A 181 26.00 -22.72 -44.83
N ASN A 182 26.81 -23.81 -44.74
CA ASN A 182 27.72 -24.19 -45.78
C ASN A 182 27.06 -25.22 -46.72
N ALA A 183 27.35 -25.14 -48.01
CA ALA A 183 26.88 -26.16 -48.95
C ALA A 183 27.58 -27.50 -48.64
N SER A 184 26.81 -28.54 -48.40
CA SER A 184 27.24 -29.90 -48.10
C SER A 184 26.47 -30.91 -48.91
N THR A 185 27.13 -31.99 -49.33
CA THR A 185 26.49 -33.09 -50.06
C THR A 185 25.84 -34.07 -49.10
N TYR A 186 24.57 -34.34 -49.33
CA TYR A 186 23.76 -35.30 -48.60
C TYR A 186 23.39 -36.47 -49.50
N VAL A 187 23.16 -37.62 -48.86
CA VAL A 187 22.82 -38.89 -49.48
C VAL A 187 21.47 -39.36 -48.95
N ASP A 188 20.55 -39.65 -49.86
CA ASP A 188 19.31 -40.35 -49.53
C ASP A 188 19.53 -41.88 -49.81
N VAL A 189 19.55 -42.64 -48.73
CA VAL A 189 19.74 -44.11 -48.78
C VAL A 189 18.41 -44.90 -48.75
N ARG A 190 17.27 -44.21 -48.61
CA ARG A 190 15.94 -44.86 -48.54
C ARG A 190 15.59 -45.67 -49.82
N PRO A 191 15.89 -45.18 -51.03
CA PRO A 191 15.65 -45.98 -52.23
C PRO A 191 16.42 -47.29 -52.21
N ALA A 192 17.67 -47.33 -51.74
CA ALA A 192 18.46 -48.58 -51.62
C ALA A 192 17.82 -49.53 -50.59
N ILE A 193 17.32 -49.02 -49.44
CA ILE A 193 16.63 -49.86 -48.46
C ILE A 193 15.35 -50.42 -49.04
N GLN A 194 14.52 -49.60 -49.72
CA GLN A 194 13.30 -50.07 -50.37
C GLN A 194 13.58 -51.23 -51.39
N LYS A 195 14.57 -51.02 -52.23
CA LYS A 195 14.95 -52.01 -53.23
C LYS A 195 15.49 -53.33 -52.59
N MET A 196 16.15 -53.23 -51.44
CA MET A 196 16.56 -54.37 -50.64
C MET A 196 15.37 -55.15 -50.05
N ILE A 197 14.35 -54.46 -49.63
CA ILE A 197 13.09 -55.00 -49.11
C ILE A 197 12.35 -55.70 -50.27
N ASP A 198 12.13 -55.01 -51.41
CA ASP A 198 11.40 -55.53 -52.58
C ASP A 198 12.06 -56.69 -53.19
N SER A 199 13.41 -56.80 -53.18
CA SER A 199 14.18 -57.88 -53.69
C SER A 199 14.30 -59.05 -52.72
N GLY A 200 13.73 -59.01 -51.55
CA GLY A 200 13.82 -60.01 -50.48
C GLY A 200 15.22 -60.17 -49.87
N ARG A 201 16.16 -59.32 -50.20
CA ARG A 201 17.52 -59.29 -49.62
C ARG A 201 17.55 -58.78 -48.14
N MET A 202 16.57 -58.04 -47.76
CA MET A 202 16.36 -57.57 -46.36
C MET A 202 15.10 -58.29 -45.85
N SER A 203 15.24 -59.10 -44.78
CA SER A 203 14.10 -59.70 -44.12
C SER A 203 13.42 -58.73 -43.21
N GLU A 204 12.12 -58.92 -42.89
CA GLU A 204 11.40 -58.16 -41.94
C GLU A 204 12.08 -58.11 -40.56
N ASP A 205 12.69 -59.22 -40.13
CA ASP A 205 13.47 -59.33 -38.91
C ASP A 205 14.70 -58.41 -38.93
N SER A 206 15.41 -58.36 -40.08
CA SER A 206 16.59 -57.48 -40.24
C SER A 206 16.20 -55.98 -40.22
N LEU A 207 15.08 -55.67 -40.87
CA LEU A 207 14.52 -54.30 -40.82
C LEU A 207 14.07 -53.91 -39.37
N SER A 208 13.42 -54.82 -38.66
CA SER A 208 13.04 -54.70 -37.29
C SER A 208 14.23 -54.50 -36.37
N GLN A 209 15.33 -55.25 -36.53
CA GLN A 209 16.57 -55.05 -35.78
C GLN A 209 17.22 -53.73 -36.10
N MET A 210 17.28 -53.30 -37.36
CA MET A 210 17.78 -52.00 -37.76
C MET A 210 16.95 -50.87 -37.14
N LYS A 211 15.61 -50.95 -37.22
CA LYS A 211 14.69 -50.03 -36.56
C LYS A 211 14.95 -49.95 -35.06
N LYS A 212 15.09 -51.09 -34.39
CA LYS A 212 15.40 -51.15 -32.97
C LYS A 212 16.74 -50.49 -32.63
N GLN A 213 17.80 -50.81 -33.41
CA GLN A 213 19.13 -50.24 -33.17
C GLN A 213 19.16 -48.73 -33.39
N ILE A 214 18.48 -48.22 -34.42
CA ILE A 214 18.33 -46.79 -34.68
C ILE A 214 17.48 -46.18 -33.60
N THR A 215 16.37 -46.80 -33.17
CA THR A 215 15.52 -46.36 -32.09
C THR A 215 16.30 -46.27 -30.77
N ASP A 216 17.12 -47.26 -30.44
CA ASP A 216 17.98 -47.26 -29.25
C ASP A 216 19.02 -46.14 -29.31
N THR A 217 19.60 -45.87 -30.48
CA THR A 217 20.52 -44.74 -30.70
C THR A 217 19.80 -43.40 -30.60
N ILE A 218 18.64 -43.27 -31.24
CA ILE A 218 17.81 -42.08 -31.24
C ILE A 218 17.23 -41.83 -29.83
N SER A 219 16.87 -42.88 -29.08
CA SER A 219 16.34 -42.73 -27.71
C SER A 219 17.38 -42.21 -26.71
N GLN A 220 18.68 -42.37 -26.99
CA GLN A 220 19.77 -41.72 -26.28
C GLN A 220 19.86 -40.21 -26.62
N THR A 221 19.33 -39.80 -27.76
CA THR A 221 19.17 -38.41 -28.15
C THR A 221 17.93 -37.88 -27.49
N GLY A 222 17.99 -36.68 -26.88
CA GLY A 222 16.86 -36.13 -26.14
C GLY A 222 15.60 -35.93 -26.99
N SER A 223 14.45 -36.12 -26.39
CA SER A 223 13.14 -36.09 -27.07
C SER A 223 12.86 -34.79 -27.85
N GLN A 224 13.44 -33.65 -27.42
CA GLN A 224 13.27 -32.37 -28.11
C GLN A 224 14.12 -32.28 -29.39
N THR A 225 15.32 -32.88 -29.39
CA THR A 225 16.14 -32.98 -30.60
C THR A 225 15.47 -33.89 -31.63
N MET A 226 14.88 -35.00 -31.21
CA MET A 226 14.09 -35.87 -32.08
C MET A 226 12.92 -35.11 -32.70
N ARG A 227 12.17 -34.35 -31.89
CA ARG A 227 11.06 -33.53 -32.39
C ARG A 227 11.53 -32.48 -33.40
N ALA A 228 12.66 -31.82 -33.14
CA ALA A 228 13.22 -30.82 -34.04
C ALA A 228 13.63 -31.47 -35.40
N MET A 229 14.20 -32.70 -35.41
CA MET A 229 14.51 -33.45 -36.63
C MET A 229 13.23 -33.80 -37.42
N ALA A 230 12.20 -34.27 -36.72
CA ALA A 230 10.92 -34.61 -37.38
C ALA A 230 10.22 -33.36 -37.96
N ILE A 231 10.33 -32.21 -37.30
CA ILE A 231 9.82 -30.93 -37.84
C ILE A 231 10.62 -30.44 -39.04
N ARG A 232 11.96 -30.64 -39.04
CA ARG A 232 12.78 -30.37 -40.23
C ARG A 232 12.34 -31.25 -41.40
N TYR A 233 12.09 -32.53 -41.17
CA TYR A 233 11.49 -33.43 -42.17
C TYR A 233 10.18 -32.88 -42.72
N ALA A 234 9.26 -32.45 -41.82
CA ALA A 234 7.99 -31.86 -42.23
C ALA A 234 8.20 -30.60 -43.09
N ALA A 235 9.13 -29.71 -42.67
CA ALA A 235 9.44 -28.48 -43.40
C ALA A 235 9.99 -28.76 -44.82
N GLU A 236 10.84 -29.76 -44.97
CA GLU A 236 11.40 -30.16 -46.27
C GLU A 236 10.37 -30.85 -47.16
N ALA A 237 9.53 -31.71 -46.59
CA ALA A 237 8.42 -32.33 -47.29
C ALA A 237 7.39 -31.29 -47.78
N ASP A 238 6.99 -30.33 -46.93
CA ASP A 238 6.12 -29.22 -47.29
C ASP A 238 6.74 -28.36 -48.40
N LYS A 239 8.05 -28.05 -48.31
CA LYS A 239 8.78 -27.29 -49.33
C LYS A 239 8.84 -28.03 -50.64
N ALA A 240 9.10 -29.36 -50.62
CA ALA A 240 9.10 -30.21 -51.83
C ALA A 240 7.71 -30.28 -52.46
N ALA A 241 6.64 -30.23 -51.69
CA ALA A 241 5.26 -30.13 -52.13
C ALA A 241 4.84 -28.72 -52.62
N GLY A 242 5.77 -27.73 -52.61
CA GLY A 242 5.52 -26.38 -53.14
C GLY A 242 4.95 -25.43 -52.13
N ILE A 243 4.95 -25.75 -50.83
CA ILE A 243 4.50 -24.85 -49.77
C ILE A 243 5.62 -23.86 -49.42
N ASP A 244 5.27 -22.57 -49.37
CA ASP A 244 6.18 -21.49 -48.94
C ASP A 244 6.31 -21.46 -47.40
N ILE A 245 7.34 -22.14 -46.88
CA ILE A 245 7.65 -22.23 -45.47
C ILE A 245 7.97 -20.85 -44.88
N ASP A 246 8.63 -19.97 -45.65
CA ASP A 246 8.95 -18.58 -45.16
C ASP A 246 7.68 -17.78 -44.97
N LYS A 247 6.65 -18.01 -45.75
CA LYS A 247 5.33 -17.38 -45.57
C LYS A 247 4.65 -17.90 -44.29
N ILE A 248 4.70 -19.21 -44.03
CA ILE A 248 4.16 -19.85 -42.84
C ILE A 248 4.86 -19.25 -41.60
N GLN A 249 6.20 -19.20 -41.63
CA GLN A 249 6.99 -18.62 -40.56
C GLN A 249 6.63 -17.15 -40.28
N ARG A 250 6.58 -16.33 -41.33
CA ARG A 250 6.18 -14.92 -41.19
C ARG A 250 4.79 -14.78 -40.63
N GLN A 251 3.83 -15.57 -41.09
CA GLN A 251 2.45 -15.56 -40.64
C GLN A 251 2.35 -15.95 -39.14
N TYR A 252 3.06 -16.99 -38.73
CA TYR A 252 3.15 -17.46 -37.35
C TYR A 252 3.73 -16.38 -36.43
N LEU A 253 4.85 -15.77 -36.85
CA LEU A 253 5.52 -14.70 -36.08
C LEU A 253 4.62 -13.48 -35.91
N TRP A 254 3.93 -13.03 -36.98
CA TRP A 254 2.99 -11.91 -36.90
C TRP A 254 1.79 -12.23 -36.02
N LEU A 255 1.23 -13.43 -36.10
CA LEU A 255 0.09 -13.85 -35.28
C LEU A 255 0.47 -13.98 -33.82
N SER A 256 1.59 -14.62 -33.52
CA SER A 256 2.10 -14.81 -32.15
C SER A 256 2.54 -13.49 -31.55
N GLY A 257 3.23 -12.61 -32.30
CA GLY A 257 3.57 -11.26 -31.92
C GLY A 257 2.33 -10.40 -31.66
N GLY A 258 1.33 -10.50 -32.54
CA GLY A 258 0.04 -9.80 -32.35
C GLY A 258 -0.70 -10.25 -31.09
N ARG A 259 -0.75 -11.53 -30.80
CA ARG A 259 -1.30 -12.08 -29.53
C ARG A 259 -0.53 -11.59 -28.33
N MET A 260 0.80 -11.55 -28.41
CA MET A 260 1.66 -11.02 -27.34
C MET A 260 1.40 -9.54 -27.06
N ILE A 261 1.27 -8.71 -28.12
CA ILE A 261 0.93 -7.29 -27.99
C ILE A 261 -0.46 -7.12 -27.36
N LEU A 262 -1.45 -7.92 -27.80
CA LEU A 262 -2.80 -7.87 -27.22
C LEU A 262 -2.78 -8.20 -25.73
N MET A 263 -2.04 -9.23 -25.33
CA MET A 263 -1.88 -9.61 -23.92
C MET A 263 -1.16 -8.52 -23.12
N ALA A 264 -0.14 -7.88 -23.69
CA ALA A 264 0.54 -6.75 -23.06
C ALA A 264 -0.39 -5.55 -22.88
N LEU A 265 -1.22 -5.22 -23.86
CA LEU A 265 -2.22 -4.17 -23.77
C LEU A 265 -3.29 -4.48 -22.70
N LEU A 266 -3.77 -5.73 -22.66
CA LEU A 266 -4.73 -6.18 -21.65
C LEU A 266 -4.14 -6.12 -20.25
N MET A 267 -2.88 -6.54 -20.08
CA MET A 267 -2.13 -6.44 -18.84
C MET A 267 -2.01 -4.96 -18.39
N GLY A 268 -1.63 -4.07 -19.33
CA GLY A 268 -1.52 -2.64 -19.09
C GLY A 268 -2.86 -2.01 -18.68
N ALA A 269 -3.93 -2.34 -19.40
CA ALA A 269 -5.28 -1.87 -19.07
C ALA A 269 -5.73 -2.36 -17.68
N ALA A 270 -5.48 -3.65 -17.36
CA ALA A 270 -5.77 -4.21 -16.04
C ALA A 270 -4.95 -3.50 -14.94
N ALA A 271 -3.66 -3.25 -15.16
CA ALA A 271 -2.80 -2.55 -14.22
C ALA A 271 -3.26 -1.11 -13.94
N VAL A 272 -3.70 -0.39 -14.98
CA VAL A 272 -4.29 0.95 -14.84
C VAL A 272 -5.59 0.88 -14.05
N ALA A 273 -6.48 -0.06 -14.38
CA ALA A 273 -7.74 -0.26 -13.66
C ALA A 273 -7.51 -0.62 -12.18
N VAL A 274 -6.56 -1.54 -11.88
CA VAL A 274 -6.14 -1.88 -10.51
C VAL A 274 -5.68 -0.64 -9.76
N SER A 275 -4.79 0.16 -10.38
CA SER A 275 -4.25 1.38 -9.77
C SER A 275 -5.35 2.41 -9.50
N PHE A 276 -6.27 2.57 -10.44
CA PHE A 276 -7.42 3.48 -10.31
C PHE A 276 -8.33 3.07 -9.15
N VAL A 277 -8.75 1.79 -9.11
CA VAL A 277 -9.64 1.28 -8.05
C VAL A 277 -8.96 1.33 -6.69
N ALA A 278 -7.68 0.90 -6.59
CA ALA A 278 -6.92 0.92 -5.34
C ALA A 278 -6.76 2.35 -4.78
N SER A 279 -6.42 3.33 -5.65
CA SER A 279 -6.29 4.73 -5.26
C SER A 279 -7.62 5.33 -4.82
N ARG A 280 -8.72 5.01 -5.52
CA ARG A 280 -10.07 5.46 -5.15
C ARG A 280 -10.50 4.92 -3.79
N VAL A 281 -10.27 3.62 -3.53
CA VAL A 281 -10.58 3.00 -2.23
C VAL A 281 -9.70 3.61 -1.13
N GLY A 282 -8.40 3.75 -1.36
CA GLY A 282 -7.50 4.36 -0.39
C GLY A 282 -7.89 5.80 -0.02
N ALA A 283 -8.23 6.62 -1.03
CA ALA A 283 -8.70 7.99 -0.82
C ALA A 283 -10.04 8.04 -0.05
N ALA A 284 -10.96 7.13 -0.36
CA ALA A 284 -12.25 7.02 0.33
C ALA A 284 -12.06 6.62 1.80
N VAL A 285 -11.20 5.63 2.09
CA VAL A 285 -10.84 5.25 3.47
C VAL A 285 -10.23 6.44 4.22
N GLY A 286 -9.32 7.19 3.58
CA GLY A 286 -8.73 8.39 4.18
C GLY A 286 -9.77 9.46 4.50
N ARG A 287 -10.73 9.71 3.61
CA ARG A 287 -11.85 10.64 3.84
C ARG A 287 -12.68 10.19 5.06
N ASP A 288 -13.07 8.93 5.09
CA ASP A 288 -13.96 8.41 6.12
C ASP A 288 -13.28 8.39 7.50
N LEU A 289 -11.98 8.08 7.54
CA LEU A 289 -11.20 8.18 8.78
C LEU A 289 -11.11 9.62 9.28
N ARG A 290 -10.86 10.60 8.39
CA ARG A 290 -10.84 12.02 8.78
C ARG A 290 -12.19 12.47 9.34
N LEU A 291 -13.30 12.09 8.67
CA LEU A 291 -14.65 12.37 9.16
C LEU A 291 -14.89 11.77 10.54
N LYS A 292 -14.51 10.50 10.76
CA LYS A 292 -14.67 9.83 12.05
C LYS A 292 -13.84 10.49 13.14
N VAL A 293 -12.54 10.75 12.86
CA VAL A 293 -11.66 11.42 13.83
C VAL A 293 -12.19 12.80 14.19
N PHE A 294 -12.51 13.62 13.19
CA PHE A 294 -12.97 14.99 13.41
C PHE A 294 -14.36 15.03 14.08
N GLY A 295 -15.26 14.14 13.68
CA GLY A 295 -16.59 14.03 14.31
C GLY A 295 -16.51 13.67 15.79
N ASN A 296 -15.64 12.72 16.17
CA ASN A 296 -15.43 12.35 17.56
C ASN A 296 -14.80 13.50 18.36
N VAL A 297 -13.76 14.14 17.81
CA VAL A 297 -13.05 15.26 18.49
C VAL A 297 -13.99 16.42 18.77
N ILE A 298 -14.90 16.76 17.84
CA ILE A 298 -15.90 17.81 18.10
C ILE A 298 -16.90 17.38 19.16
N GLY A 299 -17.22 16.08 19.25
CA GLY A 299 -18.11 15.52 20.26
C GLY A 299 -17.48 15.33 21.63
N TYR A 300 -16.18 15.49 21.78
CA TYR A 300 -15.49 15.31 23.07
C TYR A 300 -15.87 16.37 24.10
N SER A 301 -15.90 15.97 25.36
CA SER A 301 -15.89 16.89 26.49
C SER A 301 -14.49 17.43 26.74
N ASN A 302 -14.37 18.38 27.66
CA ASN A 302 -13.05 18.89 28.05
C ASN A 302 -12.17 17.81 28.67
N ALA A 303 -12.73 16.80 29.32
CA ALA A 303 -12.00 15.68 29.90
C ALA A 303 -11.20 14.89 28.84
N GLU A 304 -11.82 14.57 27.70
CA GLU A 304 -11.12 13.90 26.60
C GLU A 304 -10.14 14.84 25.90
N MET A 305 -10.50 16.13 25.76
CA MET A 305 -9.59 17.12 25.18
C MET A 305 -8.34 17.35 26.02
N ASP A 306 -8.43 17.26 27.36
CA ASP A 306 -7.29 17.33 28.26
C ASP A 306 -6.41 16.07 28.20
N HIS A 307 -7.04 14.91 27.97
CA HIS A 307 -6.32 13.65 27.76
C HIS A 307 -5.50 13.65 26.46
N PHE A 308 -6.05 14.20 25.38
CA PHE A 308 -5.39 14.29 24.08
C PHE A 308 -4.80 15.69 23.85
N GLN A 309 -3.50 15.79 23.64
CA GLN A 309 -2.90 17.06 23.22
C GLN A 309 -3.42 17.47 21.83
N THR A 310 -3.79 18.73 21.65
CA THR A 310 -4.29 19.27 20.37
C THR A 310 -3.35 18.99 19.19
N SER A 311 -2.03 19.14 19.40
CA SER A 311 -1.01 18.83 18.39
C SER A 311 -1.04 17.36 17.95
N SER A 312 -1.30 16.45 18.91
CA SER A 312 -1.44 15.01 18.64
C SER A 312 -2.70 14.72 17.83
N LEU A 313 -3.83 15.35 18.16
CA LEU A 313 -5.10 15.19 17.41
C LEU A 313 -4.97 15.68 15.96
N ILE A 314 -4.29 16.80 15.75
CA ILE A 314 -3.98 17.31 14.40
C ILE A 314 -3.15 16.29 13.62
N THR A 315 -2.08 15.75 14.22
CA THR A 315 -1.22 14.75 13.58
C THR A 315 -1.99 13.47 13.23
N ARG A 316 -2.88 13.02 14.13
CA ARG A 316 -3.74 11.84 13.91
C ARG A 316 -4.74 12.06 12.77
N ALA A 317 -5.34 13.26 12.68
CA ALA A 317 -6.28 13.60 11.62
C ALA A 317 -5.62 13.83 10.24
N THR A 318 -4.33 14.18 10.21
CA THR A 318 -3.59 14.50 8.98
C THR A 318 -2.60 13.39 8.62
N ASN A 319 -1.44 13.36 9.25
CA ASN A 319 -0.32 12.49 8.89
C ASN A 319 -0.63 11.01 9.09
N ASP A 320 -1.21 10.63 10.25
CA ASP A 320 -1.52 9.23 10.54
C ASP A 320 -2.58 8.70 9.57
N VAL A 321 -3.62 9.48 9.26
CA VAL A 321 -4.63 9.11 8.24
C VAL A 321 -4.01 9.02 6.85
N GLN A 322 -3.11 9.94 6.47
CA GLN A 322 -2.41 9.88 5.18
C GLN A 322 -1.54 8.62 5.08
N GLN A 323 -0.88 8.23 6.16
CA GLN A 323 -0.08 7.01 6.20
C GLN A 323 -0.95 5.75 6.05
N VAL A 324 -2.08 5.67 6.74
CA VAL A 324 -3.04 4.57 6.58
C VAL A 324 -3.60 4.54 5.17
N GLN A 325 -3.96 5.69 4.60
CA GLN A 325 -4.44 5.80 3.21
C GLN A 325 -3.40 5.28 2.21
N MET A 326 -2.14 5.70 2.33
CA MET A 326 -1.05 5.28 1.45
C MET A 326 -0.81 3.77 1.53
N VAL A 327 -0.73 3.23 2.74
CA VAL A 327 -0.50 1.79 2.95
C VAL A 327 -1.71 0.97 2.49
N THR A 328 -2.93 1.45 2.68
CA THR A 328 -4.14 0.80 2.15
C THR A 328 -4.06 0.68 0.63
N THR A 329 -3.68 1.75 -0.08
CA THR A 329 -3.51 1.73 -1.55
C THR A 329 -2.42 0.76 -1.98
N MET A 330 -1.26 0.78 -1.30
CA MET A 330 -0.15 -0.15 -1.59
C MET A 330 -0.51 -1.60 -1.29
N MET A 331 -1.21 -1.85 -0.20
CA MET A 331 -1.66 -3.19 0.19
C MET A 331 -2.60 -3.78 -0.87
N LEU A 332 -3.58 -3.00 -1.32
CA LEU A 332 -4.52 -3.44 -2.35
C LEU A 332 -3.86 -3.69 -3.70
N ARG A 333 -2.80 -2.95 -4.03
CA ARG A 333 -2.10 -3.03 -5.31
C ARG A 333 -0.95 -4.03 -5.31
N MET A 334 -0.13 -4.08 -4.24
CA MET A 334 1.12 -4.85 -4.23
C MET A 334 1.02 -6.13 -3.39
N VAL A 335 0.44 -6.03 -2.17
CA VAL A 335 0.39 -7.19 -1.26
C VAL A 335 -0.55 -8.26 -1.77
N LEU A 336 -1.67 -7.87 -2.39
CA LEU A 336 -2.58 -8.84 -3.03
C LEU A 336 -2.04 -9.38 -4.35
N TYR A 337 -1.21 -8.61 -5.07
CA TYR A 337 -0.66 -9.02 -6.36
C TYR A 337 0.45 -10.07 -6.23
N ALA A 338 1.35 -9.91 -5.25
CA ALA A 338 2.49 -10.80 -5.09
C ALA A 338 2.11 -12.29 -4.90
N PRO A 339 1.11 -12.67 -4.07
CA PRO A 339 0.64 -14.07 -3.99
C PRO A 339 0.05 -14.58 -5.30
N VAL A 340 -0.66 -13.72 -6.06
CA VAL A 340 -1.22 -14.10 -7.37
C VAL A 340 -0.09 -14.46 -8.33
N LEU A 341 0.97 -13.64 -8.42
CA LEU A 341 2.14 -13.92 -9.24
C LEU A 341 2.87 -15.18 -8.77
N ALA A 342 3.06 -15.36 -7.47
CA ALA A 342 3.74 -16.53 -6.93
C ALA A 342 2.99 -17.84 -7.27
N VAL A 343 1.67 -17.87 -7.08
CA VAL A 343 0.85 -19.05 -7.39
C VAL A 343 0.87 -19.36 -8.91
N TRP A 344 0.59 -18.36 -9.76
CA TRP A 344 0.65 -18.55 -11.21
C TRP A 344 2.04 -18.95 -11.69
N GLY A 345 3.10 -18.35 -11.13
CA GLY A 345 4.48 -18.69 -11.44
C GLY A 345 4.80 -20.14 -11.11
N ILE A 346 4.41 -20.63 -9.92
CA ILE A 346 4.59 -22.03 -9.51
C ILE A 346 3.84 -22.98 -10.46
N VAL A 347 2.59 -22.65 -10.82
CA VAL A 347 1.79 -23.46 -11.77
C VAL A 347 2.49 -23.52 -13.14
N LYS A 348 2.97 -22.40 -13.66
CA LYS A 348 3.67 -22.35 -14.96
C LYS A 348 5.00 -23.10 -14.94
N VAL A 349 5.77 -22.99 -13.87
CA VAL A 349 7.02 -23.73 -13.68
C VAL A 349 6.76 -25.25 -13.63
N TYR A 350 5.69 -25.66 -12.92
CA TYR A 350 5.29 -27.07 -12.89
C TYR A 350 4.87 -27.58 -14.27
N GLN A 351 4.09 -26.81 -15.03
CA GLN A 351 3.65 -27.14 -16.39
C GLN A 351 4.78 -27.16 -17.41
N SER A 352 5.90 -26.48 -17.15
CA SER A 352 7.04 -26.45 -18.09
C SER A 352 7.80 -27.76 -18.16
N HIS A 353 7.52 -28.72 -17.27
CA HIS A 353 8.16 -30.07 -17.19
C HIS A 353 9.70 -30.02 -17.25
N ALA A 354 10.31 -28.89 -16.99
CA ALA A 354 11.75 -28.70 -17.12
C ALA A 354 12.58 -29.42 -16.04
N ASN A 355 11.95 -30.05 -15.03
CA ASN A 355 12.60 -30.65 -13.86
C ASN A 355 13.70 -29.80 -13.21
N MET A 356 13.57 -28.46 -13.29
CA MET A 356 14.52 -27.47 -12.78
C MET A 356 13.93 -26.67 -11.62
N SER A 357 12.75 -27.02 -11.11
CA SER A 357 12.05 -26.31 -10.03
C SER A 357 12.88 -26.16 -8.76
N TRP A 358 13.80 -27.13 -8.50
CA TRP A 358 14.72 -27.07 -7.37
C TRP A 358 15.63 -25.82 -7.39
N VAL A 359 15.99 -25.29 -8.57
CA VAL A 359 16.81 -24.08 -8.72
C VAL A 359 16.06 -22.87 -8.20
N ILE A 360 14.76 -22.77 -8.50
CA ILE A 360 13.89 -21.68 -8.01
C ILE A 360 13.72 -21.79 -6.49
N LEU A 361 13.51 -23.02 -5.97
CA LEU A 361 13.41 -23.25 -4.53
C LEU A 361 14.69 -22.84 -3.81
N LEU A 362 15.86 -23.15 -4.36
CA LEU A 362 17.15 -22.71 -3.84
C LEU A 362 17.23 -21.17 -3.82
N GLY A 363 16.85 -20.52 -4.91
CA GLY A 363 16.81 -19.05 -4.98
C GLY A 363 15.90 -18.43 -3.92
N ILE A 364 14.70 -18.96 -3.74
CA ILE A 364 13.76 -18.52 -2.69
C ILE A 364 14.37 -18.72 -1.31
N ALA A 365 14.96 -19.89 -1.03
CA ALA A 365 15.58 -20.19 0.26
C ALA A 365 16.73 -19.22 0.59
N VAL A 366 17.58 -18.89 -0.38
CA VAL A 366 18.66 -17.92 -0.22
C VAL A 366 18.12 -16.53 0.06
N ILE A 367 17.11 -16.08 -0.70
CA ILE A 367 16.47 -14.78 -0.50
C ILE A 367 15.85 -14.68 0.88
N VAL A 368 15.06 -15.67 1.28
CA VAL A 368 14.45 -15.71 2.63
C VAL A 368 15.53 -15.70 3.71
N GLY A 369 16.62 -16.44 3.52
CA GLY A 369 17.78 -16.44 4.43
C GLY A 369 18.43 -15.05 4.56
N ILE A 370 18.65 -14.35 3.46
CA ILE A 370 19.17 -12.98 3.44
C ILE A 370 18.21 -12.03 4.17
N ILE A 371 16.91 -12.10 3.86
CA ILE A 371 15.89 -11.24 4.48
C ILE A 371 15.86 -11.46 5.99
N LEU A 372 15.80 -12.70 6.45
CA LEU A 372 15.79 -13.04 7.87
C LEU A 372 17.04 -12.51 8.58
N THR A 373 18.21 -12.69 7.97
CA THR A 373 19.47 -12.19 8.50
C THR A 373 19.47 -10.67 8.65
N LEU A 374 19.05 -9.95 7.59
CA LEU A 374 18.98 -8.49 7.60
C LEU A 374 17.95 -7.96 8.61
N VAL A 375 16.80 -8.61 8.73
CA VAL A 375 15.76 -8.25 9.71
C VAL A 375 16.27 -8.46 11.14
N VAL A 376 16.90 -9.59 11.44
CA VAL A 376 17.45 -9.88 12.77
C VAL A 376 18.53 -8.86 13.16
N LEU A 377 19.38 -8.44 12.22
CA LEU A 377 20.42 -7.44 12.47
C LEU A 377 19.87 -6.01 12.60
N ALA A 378 18.89 -5.64 11.78
CA ALA A 378 18.37 -4.28 11.72
C ALA A 378 17.31 -3.97 12.80
N MET A 379 16.45 -4.93 13.16
CA MET A 379 15.31 -4.69 14.05
C MET A 379 15.69 -4.14 15.45
N PRO A 380 16.73 -4.67 16.16
CA PRO A 380 17.16 -4.10 17.43
C PRO A 380 17.64 -2.66 17.29
N LYS A 381 18.32 -2.34 16.18
CA LYS A 381 18.84 -1.01 15.91
C LYS A 381 17.74 -0.01 15.56
N PHE A 382 16.68 -0.42 14.87
CA PHE A 382 15.49 0.42 14.65
C PHE A 382 14.83 0.82 15.97
N LYS A 383 14.70 -0.11 16.92
CA LYS A 383 14.15 0.21 18.26
C LYS A 383 15.06 1.18 19.02
N SER A 384 16.39 1.00 18.95
CA SER A 384 17.36 1.91 19.55
C SER A 384 17.32 3.29 18.90
N MET A 385 17.24 3.34 17.56
CA MET A 385 17.15 4.60 16.81
C MET A 385 15.96 5.44 17.25
N GLN A 386 14.77 4.83 17.49
CA GLN A 386 13.61 5.57 17.97
C GLN A 386 13.88 6.25 19.32
N LYS A 387 14.49 5.54 20.28
CA LYS A 387 14.87 6.12 21.59
C LYS A 387 15.86 7.28 21.46
N LEU A 388 16.79 7.19 20.49
CA LEU A 388 17.77 8.25 20.25
C LEU A 388 17.14 9.47 19.59
N VAL A 389 16.14 9.27 18.69
CA VAL A 389 15.33 10.37 18.14
C VAL A 389 14.55 11.07 19.25
N ASP A 390 13.94 10.32 20.17
CA ASP A 390 13.19 10.89 21.29
C ASP A 390 14.12 11.69 22.22
N ARG A 391 15.34 11.19 22.49
CA ARG A 391 16.38 11.91 23.26
C ARG A 391 16.79 13.20 22.56
N LEU A 392 17.05 13.15 21.24
CA LEU A 392 17.42 14.34 20.47
C LEU A 392 16.30 15.40 20.50
N ASN A 393 15.05 14.96 20.33
CA ASN A 393 13.87 15.84 20.41
C ASN A 393 13.71 16.46 21.81
N LEU A 394 13.98 15.71 22.87
CA LEU A 394 13.94 16.21 24.24
C LEU A 394 14.98 17.33 24.44
N VAL A 395 16.25 17.05 24.07
CA VAL A 395 17.34 18.06 24.18
C VAL A 395 17.01 19.29 23.35
N SER A 396 16.56 19.11 22.10
CA SER A 396 16.16 20.25 21.24
C SER A 396 15.03 21.08 21.86
N ARG A 397 14.02 20.44 22.42
CA ARG A 397 12.88 21.13 23.06
C ARG A 397 13.32 21.91 24.30
N GLU A 398 14.15 21.32 25.14
CA GLU A 398 14.69 21.99 26.33
C GLU A 398 15.49 23.24 25.95
N ILE A 399 16.40 23.13 24.97
CA ILE A 399 17.19 24.26 24.49
C ILE A 399 16.30 25.37 23.89
N LEU A 400 15.35 25.01 23.00
CA LEU A 400 14.49 25.99 22.32
C LEU A 400 13.55 26.69 23.31
N THR A 401 12.98 25.95 24.26
CA THR A 401 12.11 26.51 25.30
C THR A 401 12.90 27.40 26.27
N GLY A 402 14.13 26.96 26.61
CA GLY A 402 15.02 27.67 27.51
C GLY A 402 15.99 28.67 26.85
N LEU A 403 15.84 28.98 25.54
CA LEU A 403 16.82 29.73 24.77
C LEU A 403 17.24 31.08 25.41
N MET A 404 16.27 31.80 26.00
CA MET A 404 16.57 33.06 26.70
C MET A 404 17.45 32.84 27.96
N VAL A 405 17.22 31.71 28.65
CA VAL A 405 18.03 31.34 29.83
C VAL A 405 19.43 30.92 29.38
N VAL A 406 19.55 30.07 28.34
CA VAL A 406 20.84 29.67 27.78
C VAL A 406 21.69 30.89 27.40
N ARG A 407 21.09 31.87 26.71
CA ARG A 407 21.75 33.14 26.32
C ARG A 407 22.10 34.03 27.51
N ALA A 408 21.17 34.13 28.49
CA ALA A 408 21.39 34.97 29.67
C ALA A 408 22.59 34.47 30.53
N PHE A 409 22.84 33.16 30.53
CA PHE A 409 23.95 32.54 31.28
C PHE A 409 25.18 32.21 30.43
N GLY A 410 25.20 32.52 29.11
CA GLY A 410 26.32 32.28 28.22
C GLY A 410 26.68 30.79 28.06
N ARG A 411 25.65 29.91 28.09
CA ARG A 411 25.85 28.44 28.07
C ARG A 411 25.62 27.82 26.69
N GLU A 412 25.63 28.62 25.62
CA GLU A 412 25.38 28.20 24.25
C GLU A 412 26.26 27.03 23.86
N LYS A 413 27.57 27.10 24.12
CA LYS A 413 28.53 26.08 23.76
C LYS A 413 28.29 24.75 24.49
N THR A 414 27.90 24.81 25.77
CA THR A 414 27.57 23.60 26.54
C THR A 414 26.34 22.88 26.00
N GLU A 415 25.32 23.64 25.64
CA GLU A 415 24.11 23.06 25.06
C GLU A 415 24.32 22.60 23.62
N GLU A 416 25.19 23.22 22.85
CA GLU A 416 25.62 22.76 21.53
C GLU A 416 26.34 21.41 21.63
N GLU A 417 27.29 21.27 22.57
CA GLU A 417 27.99 19.99 22.83
C GLU A 417 26.99 18.88 23.24
N ARG A 418 26.05 19.20 24.15
CA ARG A 418 25.00 18.26 24.56
C ARG A 418 24.09 17.80 23.40
N PHE A 419 23.77 18.72 22.51
CA PHE A 419 23.01 18.40 21.28
C PHE A 419 23.84 17.55 20.35
N ASP A 420 25.11 17.88 20.12
CA ASP A 420 26.00 17.13 19.22
C ASP A 420 26.26 15.70 19.70
N ASP A 421 26.40 15.48 21.00
CA ASP A 421 26.48 14.14 21.58
C ASP A 421 25.25 13.29 21.25
N ALA A 422 24.06 13.84 21.46
CA ALA A 422 22.82 13.15 21.15
C ALA A 422 22.65 12.90 19.65
N ASN A 423 23.06 13.88 18.82
CA ASN A 423 23.03 13.80 17.35
C ASN A 423 24.04 12.76 16.83
N THR A 424 25.24 12.73 17.38
CA THR A 424 26.29 11.77 17.02
C THR A 424 25.89 10.34 17.35
N ASP A 425 25.27 10.09 18.50
CA ASP A 425 24.74 8.76 18.88
C ASP A 425 23.65 8.30 17.90
N LEU A 426 22.76 9.20 17.54
CA LEU A 426 21.72 8.95 16.54
C LEU A 426 22.35 8.67 15.16
N MET A 427 23.26 9.52 14.70
CA MET A 427 23.96 9.39 13.42
C MET A 427 24.67 8.04 13.31
N ARG A 428 25.42 7.61 14.33
CA ARG A 428 26.13 6.32 14.32
C ARG A 428 25.15 5.14 14.18
N THR A 429 24.05 5.18 14.93
CA THR A 429 23.03 4.11 14.87
C THR A 429 22.32 4.11 13.53
N GLN A 430 21.99 5.29 13.00
CA GLN A 430 21.33 5.44 11.69
C GLN A 430 22.28 5.00 10.56
N LEU A 431 23.57 5.34 10.63
CA LEU A 431 24.57 4.93 9.66
C LEU A 431 24.70 3.41 9.59
N PHE A 432 24.77 2.75 10.76
CA PHE A 432 24.78 1.28 10.80
C PHE A 432 23.53 0.67 10.17
N THR A 433 22.36 1.16 10.57
CA THR A 433 21.08 0.68 10.04
C THR A 433 20.98 0.89 8.53
N ASN A 434 21.36 2.08 8.06
CA ASN A 434 21.35 2.39 6.63
C ASN A 434 22.34 1.52 5.84
N ARG A 435 23.54 1.24 6.36
CA ARG A 435 24.51 0.33 5.74
C ARG A 435 23.93 -1.07 5.57
N VAL A 436 23.31 -1.62 6.63
CA VAL A 436 22.64 -2.93 6.58
C VAL A 436 21.52 -2.94 5.54
N MET A 437 20.67 -1.91 5.53
CA MET A 437 19.56 -1.82 4.57
C MET A 437 20.02 -1.57 3.14
N THR A 438 21.07 -0.78 2.94
CA THR A 438 21.65 -0.54 1.61
C THR A 438 22.20 -1.82 0.99
N PHE A 439 22.70 -2.75 1.81
CA PHE A 439 23.21 -4.05 1.34
C PHE A 439 22.10 -4.96 0.78
N MET A 440 20.83 -4.69 1.13
CA MET A 440 19.70 -5.52 0.71
C MET A 440 19.54 -5.56 -0.82
N MET A 441 19.50 -4.39 -1.49
CA MET A 441 19.28 -4.34 -2.95
C MET A 441 20.41 -5.00 -3.76
N PRO A 442 21.72 -4.70 -3.51
CA PRO A 442 22.81 -5.39 -4.19
C PRO A 442 22.79 -6.90 -3.95
N SER A 443 22.50 -7.35 -2.72
CA SER A 443 22.42 -8.79 -2.42
C SER A 443 21.30 -9.47 -3.19
N MET A 444 20.13 -8.84 -3.30
CA MET A 444 19.01 -9.36 -4.10
C MET A 444 19.37 -9.42 -5.58
N MET A 445 20.00 -8.36 -6.13
CA MET A 445 20.46 -8.35 -7.52
C MET A 445 21.50 -9.43 -7.78
N PHE A 446 22.43 -9.65 -6.82
CA PHE A 446 23.43 -10.71 -6.90
C PHE A 446 22.76 -12.10 -6.96
N VAL A 447 21.78 -12.35 -6.08
CA VAL A 447 21.02 -13.62 -6.08
C VAL A 447 20.26 -13.80 -7.39
N MET A 448 19.59 -12.74 -7.88
CA MET A 448 18.86 -12.80 -9.15
C MET A 448 19.78 -13.12 -10.33
N SER A 449 20.90 -12.41 -10.42
CA SER A 449 21.87 -12.63 -11.49
C SER A 449 22.54 -14.01 -11.37
N GLY A 450 22.94 -14.40 -10.15
CA GLY A 450 23.53 -15.71 -9.87
C GLY A 450 22.56 -16.86 -10.18
N LEU A 451 21.26 -16.68 -9.87
CA LEU A 451 20.23 -17.64 -10.23
C LEU A 451 20.03 -17.72 -11.76
N GLY A 452 20.06 -16.59 -12.45
CA GLY A 452 20.01 -16.53 -13.91
C GLY A 452 21.17 -17.31 -14.54
N VAL A 453 22.40 -17.14 -14.03
CA VAL A 453 23.57 -17.91 -14.46
C VAL A 453 23.41 -19.39 -14.15
N LEU A 454 22.94 -19.77 -12.95
CA LEU A 454 22.72 -21.16 -12.56
C LEU A 454 21.66 -21.83 -13.43
N ILE A 455 20.55 -21.14 -13.69
CA ILE A 455 19.49 -21.64 -14.59
C ILE A 455 20.07 -21.86 -15.98
N THR A 456 20.81 -20.88 -16.52
CA THR A 456 21.44 -20.98 -17.84
C THR A 456 22.42 -22.13 -17.89
N TRP A 457 23.25 -22.32 -16.86
CA TRP A 457 24.19 -23.45 -16.78
C TRP A 457 23.48 -24.80 -16.80
N VAL A 458 22.49 -25.00 -15.94
CA VAL A 458 21.73 -26.27 -15.86
C VAL A 458 20.92 -26.49 -17.14
N ALA A 459 20.32 -25.47 -17.70
CA ALA A 459 19.53 -25.53 -18.92
C ALA A 459 20.40 -25.82 -20.14
N ALA A 460 21.60 -25.21 -20.24
CA ALA A 460 22.54 -25.47 -21.36
C ALA A 460 22.90 -26.94 -21.46
N HIS A 461 23.22 -27.61 -20.34
CA HIS A 461 23.48 -29.04 -20.35
C HIS A 461 22.28 -29.87 -20.80
N ARG A 462 21.06 -29.42 -20.51
CA ARG A 462 19.83 -30.09 -20.94
C ARG A 462 19.48 -29.80 -22.39
N VAL A 463 19.83 -28.64 -22.89
CA VAL A 463 19.71 -28.30 -24.31
C VAL A 463 20.72 -29.11 -25.11
N ASP A 464 21.96 -29.24 -24.66
CA ASP A 464 23.00 -30.09 -25.27
C ASP A 464 22.58 -31.57 -25.26
N ALA A 465 22.01 -32.07 -24.17
CA ALA A 465 21.41 -33.39 -24.07
C ALA A 465 20.09 -33.56 -24.87
N GLY A 466 19.61 -32.53 -25.55
CA GLY A 466 18.38 -32.55 -26.36
C GLY A 466 17.08 -32.75 -25.57
N THR A 467 17.09 -32.51 -24.24
CA THR A 467 15.92 -32.68 -23.36
C THR A 467 15.17 -31.38 -23.09
N LEU A 468 15.71 -30.22 -23.52
CA LEU A 468 15.12 -28.90 -23.35
C LEU A 468 15.34 -28.07 -24.61
N GLN A 469 14.35 -27.20 -24.96
CA GLN A 469 14.49 -26.21 -26.03
C GLN A 469 14.99 -24.87 -25.48
N VAL A 470 15.60 -24.06 -26.36
CA VAL A 470 16.18 -22.76 -25.98
C VAL A 470 15.09 -21.77 -25.51
N GLY A 471 13.93 -21.76 -26.16
CA GLY A 471 12.81 -20.93 -25.76
C GLY A 471 12.25 -21.31 -24.37
N ALA A 472 12.22 -22.63 -24.07
CA ALA A 472 11.85 -23.11 -22.73
C ALA A 472 12.83 -22.64 -21.66
N MET A 473 14.14 -22.60 -21.92
CA MET A 473 15.15 -22.03 -21.04
C MET A 473 14.86 -20.55 -20.77
N THR A 474 14.59 -19.76 -21.80
CA THR A 474 14.32 -18.33 -21.72
C THR A 474 13.06 -18.03 -20.90
N SER A 475 11.99 -18.79 -21.14
CA SER A 475 10.74 -18.65 -20.38
C SER A 475 10.92 -19.01 -18.90
N PHE A 476 11.69 -20.07 -18.61
CA PHE A 476 11.98 -20.50 -17.25
C PHE A 476 12.78 -19.45 -16.46
N ILE A 477 13.78 -18.81 -17.09
CA ILE A 477 14.50 -17.67 -16.49
C ILE A 477 13.52 -16.54 -16.14
N THR A 478 12.63 -16.21 -17.08
CA THR A 478 11.65 -15.14 -16.86
C THR A 478 10.67 -15.47 -15.73
N TYR A 479 10.14 -16.70 -15.67
CA TYR A 479 9.30 -17.16 -14.55
C TYR A 479 10.04 -17.07 -13.21
N ALA A 480 11.29 -17.50 -13.15
CA ALA A 480 12.11 -17.41 -11.94
C ALA A 480 12.26 -15.96 -11.48
N MET A 481 12.56 -15.05 -12.41
CA MET A 481 12.68 -13.62 -12.12
C MET A 481 11.38 -13.01 -11.59
N ILE A 482 10.23 -13.33 -12.17
CA ILE A 482 8.92 -12.82 -11.72
C ILE A 482 8.58 -13.38 -10.32
N ILE A 483 8.81 -14.67 -10.07
CA ILE A 483 8.58 -15.28 -8.75
C ILE A 483 9.43 -14.58 -7.69
N ILE A 484 10.73 -14.40 -7.94
CA ILE A 484 11.65 -13.74 -7.03
C ILE A 484 11.24 -12.29 -6.77
N SER A 485 10.84 -11.55 -7.83
CA SER A 485 10.35 -10.17 -7.71
C SER A 485 9.11 -10.06 -6.83
N SER A 486 8.21 -11.06 -6.86
CA SER A 486 7.04 -11.10 -5.98
C SER A 486 7.43 -11.22 -4.50
N PHE A 487 8.45 -11.98 -4.15
CA PHE A 487 9.00 -12.04 -2.79
C PHE A 487 9.67 -10.72 -2.36
N MET A 488 10.34 -10.03 -3.29
CA MET A 488 10.90 -8.71 -3.02
C MET A 488 9.82 -7.68 -2.65
N ILE A 489 8.69 -7.69 -3.36
CA ILE A 489 7.55 -6.80 -3.07
C ILE A 489 7.01 -7.07 -1.66
N LEU A 490 6.80 -8.34 -1.29
CA LEU A 490 6.34 -8.72 0.05
C LEU A 490 7.32 -8.26 1.14
N THR A 491 8.62 -8.37 0.88
CA THR A 491 9.66 -7.93 1.81
C THR A 491 9.65 -6.41 2.03
N ALA A 492 9.55 -5.63 0.95
CA ALA A 492 9.45 -4.18 1.05
C ALA A 492 8.23 -3.75 1.86
N MET A 493 7.10 -4.44 1.68
CA MET A 493 5.88 -4.19 2.45
C MET A 493 6.02 -4.50 3.94
N SER A 494 6.80 -5.52 4.32
CA SER A 494 7.03 -5.89 5.72
C SER A 494 7.66 -4.76 6.56
N ILE A 495 8.33 -3.80 5.93
CA ILE A 495 8.91 -2.62 6.59
C ILE A 495 7.87 -1.52 6.77
N ILE A 496 6.96 -1.35 5.82
CA ILE A 496 5.99 -0.23 5.79
C ILE A 496 4.74 -0.55 6.63
N LEU A 497 4.29 -1.80 6.61
CA LEU A 497 3.08 -2.25 7.32
C LEU A 497 3.08 -1.96 8.84
N PRO A 498 4.15 -2.19 9.61
CA PRO A 498 4.15 -1.92 11.04
C PRO A 498 3.93 -0.44 11.37
N ARG A 499 4.49 0.48 10.58
CA ARG A 499 4.30 1.93 10.77
C ARG A 499 2.83 2.32 10.59
N ALA A 500 2.19 1.81 9.56
CA ALA A 500 0.76 2.04 9.35
C ALA A 500 -0.09 1.38 10.44
N GLY A 501 0.36 0.26 11.01
CA GLY A 501 -0.26 -0.39 12.16
C GLY A 501 -0.32 0.52 13.38
N VAL A 502 0.79 1.19 13.71
CA VAL A 502 0.87 2.18 14.81
C VAL A 502 -0.02 3.40 14.52
N ALA A 503 0.03 3.95 13.30
CA ALA A 503 -0.83 5.06 12.92
C ALA A 503 -2.32 4.69 13.02
N ALA A 504 -2.69 3.49 12.56
CA ALA A 504 -4.06 2.98 12.67
C ALA A 504 -4.53 2.78 14.13
N GLU A 505 -3.64 2.35 15.02
CA GLU A 505 -3.94 2.20 16.45
C GLU A 505 -4.17 3.57 17.12
N ARG A 506 -3.34 4.57 16.80
CA ARG A 506 -3.53 5.95 17.30
C ARG A 506 -4.83 6.58 16.79
N ILE A 507 -5.22 6.30 15.54
CA ILE A 507 -6.52 6.72 15.00
C ILE A 507 -7.65 5.97 15.72
N HIS A 508 -7.48 4.66 15.94
CA HIS A 508 -8.48 3.84 16.61
C HIS A 508 -8.72 4.31 18.05
N GLU A 509 -7.69 4.68 18.79
CA GLU A 509 -7.79 5.26 20.12
C GLU A 509 -8.73 6.48 20.11
N VAL A 510 -8.54 7.44 19.19
CA VAL A 510 -9.44 8.59 19.07
C VAL A 510 -10.85 8.19 18.65
N THR A 511 -10.99 7.25 17.68
CA THR A 511 -12.31 6.90 17.16
C THR A 511 -13.10 5.95 18.08
N SER A 512 -12.46 5.32 19.05
CA SER A 512 -13.10 4.42 20.02
C SER A 512 -13.37 5.10 21.38
N THR A 513 -12.68 6.22 21.68
CA THR A 513 -12.95 7.01 22.88
C THR A 513 -14.32 7.66 22.74
N LYS A 514 -15.19 7.41 23.70
CA LYS A 514 -16.49 8.06 23.80
C LYS A 514 -16.38 9.30 24.66
N SER A 515 -17.21 10.31 24.37
CA SER A 515 -17.35 11.46 25.25
C SER A 515 -17.90 11.03 26.61
N SER A 516 -17.31 11.54 27.68
CA SER A 516 -17.80 11.31 29.05
C SER A 516 -19.14 12.04 29.31
N ILE A 517 -19.46 13.03 28.46
CA ILE A 517 -20.69 13.80 28.54
C ILE A 517 -21.52 13.53 27.30
N GLU A 518 -22.67 12.89 27.52
CA GLU A 518 -23.64 12.56 26.47
C GLU A 518 -24.99 13.21 26.81
N ASN A 519 -25.83 13.42 25.79
CA ASN A 519 -27.20 13.84 26.00
C ASN A 519 -27.98 12.72 26.69
N PRO A 520 -28.90 13.04 27.61
CA PRO A 520 -29.74 12.05 28.25
C PRO A 520 -30.70 11.41 27.25
N GLU A 521 -31.07 10.13 27.47
CA GLU A 521 -32.07 9.44 26.66
C GLU A 521 -33.49 10.06 26.82
N HIS A 522 -33.78 10.57 28.03
CA HIS A 522 -35.00 11.28 28.35
C HIS A 522 -34.65 12.69 28.81
N GLU A 523 -35.06 13.67 28.02
CA GLU A 523 -34.77 15.08 28.27
C GLU A 523 -35.86 15.67 29.19
N GLU A 524 -35.46 16.37 30.27
CA GLU A 524 -36.32 17.18 31.09
C GLU A 524 -36.24 18.64 30.61
N ILE A 525 -37.43 19.24 30.35
CA ILE A 525 -37.55 20.63 29.90
C ILE A 525 -38.05 21.47 31.10
N PRO A 526 -37.40 22.63 31.41
CA PRO A 526 -37.89 23.50 32.48
C PRO A 526 -39.27 24.08 32.13
N GLN A 527 -40.13 24.18 33.14
CA GLN A 527 -41.48 24.71 32.97
C GLN A 527 -41.45 26.21 32.66
N GLU A 528 -40.54 26.95 33.28
CA GLU A 528 -40.26 28.35 33.01
C GLU A 528 -38.77 28.56 32.69
N LYS A 529 -38.45 29.44 31.75
CA LYS A 529 -37.09 29.80 31.40
C LYS A 529 -36.78 31.20 31.87
N LYS A 530 -36.16 31.29 33.03
CA LYS A 530 -35.79 32.58 33.68
C LYS A 530 -34.26 32.75 33.85
N GLY A 531 -33.52 31.63 33.76
CA GLY A 531 -32.08 31.65 33.96
C GLY A 531 -31.63 31.52 35.42
N VAL A 532 -32.46 30.94 36.30
CA VAL A 532 -32.05 30.67 37.69
C VAL A 532 -31.04 29.57 37.75
N VAL A 533 -29.81 29.83 38.19
CA VAL A 533 -28.73 28.84 38.36
C VAL A 533 -28.58 28.52 39.87
N ARG A 534 -28.74 27.21 40.22
CA ARG A 534 -28.54 26.75 41.59
C ARG A 534 -27.52 25.63 41.67
N PHE A 535 -26.56 25.77 42.55
CA PHE A 535 -25.64 24.73 43.02
C PHE A 535 -26.14 24.20 44.36
N ASP A 536 -26.17 22.84 44.46
CA ASP A 536 -26.69 22.15 45.63
C ASP A 536 -25.73 21.05 46.08
N HIS A 537 -24.95 21.35 47.14
CA HIS A 537 -23.90 20.46 47.70
C HIS A 537 -22.92 19.91 46.67
N VAL A 538 -22.42 20.79 45.74
CA VAL A 538 -21.61 20.40 44.61
C VAL A 538 -20.17 20.10 45.01
N ASN A 539 -19.71 18.89 44.70
CA ASN A 539 -18.30 18.52 44.71
C ASN A 539 -17.82 18.26 43.31
N PHE A 540 -16.61 18.62 43.03
CA PHE A 540 -16.01 18.34 41.70
C PHE A 540 -14.54 17.98 41.80
N ARG A 541 -14.16 16.91 41.07
CA ARG A 541 -12.79 16.44 40.89
C ARG A 541 -12.48 16.33 39.41
N TYR A 542 -11.33 16.86 38.98
CA TYR A 542 -10.86 16.65 37.62
C TYR A 542 -10.50 15.17 37.35
N PRO A 543 -10.72 14.65 36.15
CA PRO A 543 -10.33 13.30 35.79
C PRO A 543 -8.84 13.08 36.07
N GLY A 544 -8.52 11.99 36.80
CA GLY A 544 -7.14 11.65 37.18
C GLY A 544 -6.55 12.45 38.37
N ALA A 545 -7.28 13.40 38.92
CA ALA A 545 -6.83 14.11 40.15
C ALA A 545 -7.08 13.27 41.41
N GLU A 546 -6.24 13.43 42.43
CA GLU A 546 -6.39 12.75 43.73
C GLU A 546 -7.34 13.47 44.67
N MET A 547 -7.45 14.79 44.55
CA MET A 547 -8.26 15.63 45.43
C MET A 547 -9.36 16.41 44.68
N ASP A 548 -10.44 16.74 45.38
CA ASP A 548 -11.52 17.54 44.82
C ASP A 548 -11.03 18.99 44.61
N ALA A 549 -11.44 19.58 43.49
CA ALA A 549 -11.17 21.00 43.20
C ALA A 549 -12.26 21.92 43.74
N LEU A 550 -13.46 21.42 44.05
CA LEU A 550 -14.57 22.10 44.70
C LEU A 550 -15.17 21.17 45.74
N HIS A 551 -15.50 21.72 46.90
CA HIS A 551 -16.03 21.01 48.04
C HIS A 551 -17.31 21.69 48.54
N ASP A 552 -18.44 20.98 48.52
CA ASP A 552 -19.73 21.33 49.14
C ASP A 552 -20.21 22.76 48.77
N ILE A 553 -20.18 23.06 47.49
CA ILE A 553 -20.57 24.42 47.02
C ILE A 553 -22.09 24.48 46.90
N THR A 554 -22.69 25.45 47.64
CA THR A 554 -24.13 25.68 47.63
C THR A 554 -24.43 27.18 47.51
N PHE A 555 -25.11 27.60 46.44
CA PHE A 555 -25.59 28.97 46.21
C PHE A 555 -26.65 29.01 45.14
N THR A 556 -27.31 30.16 44.99
CA THR A 556 -28.29 30.42 43.91
C THR A 556 -28.01 31.79 43.31
N ALA A 557 -27.82 31.81 41.96
CA ALA A 557 -27.78 33.04 41.16
C ALA A 557 -29.14 33.28 40.51
N ARG A 558 -29.69 34.48 40.59
CA ARG A 558 -31.06 34.82 40.17
C ARG A 558 -31.07 35.72 38.94
N PRO A 559 -32.16 35.69 38.16
CA PRO A 559 -32.37 36.63 37.06
C PRO A 559 -32.32 38.06 37.51
N GLY A 560 -31.71 38.91 36.68
CA GLY A 560 -31.53 40.33 36.98
C GLY A 560 -30.38 40.66 37.95
N GLU A 561 -29.95 39.71 38.78
CA GLU A 561 -28.87 39.89 39.76
C GLU A 561 -27.47 39.59 39.15
N THR A 562 -26.47 40.23 39.73
CA THR A 562 -25.06 39.95 39.46
C THR A 562 -24.44 39.18 40.62
N THR A 563 -24.11 37.92 40.36
CA THR A 563 -23.34 37.08 41.30
C THR A 563 -21.87 37.11 40.92
N ALA A 564 -21.06 37.70 41.81
CA ALA A 564 -19.61 37.75 41.61
C ALA A 564 -18.89 36.62 42.35
N ILE A 565 -17.78 36.16 41.83
CA ILE A 565 -16.95 35.09 42.41
C ILE A 565 -15.54 35.62 42.56
N ILE A 566 -15.01 35.66 43.78
CA ILE A 566 -13.67 36.13 44.11
C ILE A 566 -12.93 35.11 44.97
N GLY A 567 -11.62 35.16 45.02
CA GLY A 567 -10.77 34.25 45.81
C GLY A 567 -9.32 34.25 45.30
N SER A 568 -8.45 33.59 46.01
CA SER A 568 -7.04 33.43 45.66
C SER A 568 -6.84 32.72 44.32
N THR A 569 -5.65 32.81 43.73
CA THR A 569 -5.31 32.03 42.55
C THR A 569 -5.33 30.53 42.89
N GLY A 570 -5.99 29.73 42.11
CA GLY A 570 -6.14 28.30 42.38
C GLY A 570 -7.33 27.92 43.27
N SER A 571 -8.13 28.88 43.76
CA SER A 571 -9.29 28.60 44.65
C SER A 571 -10.50 27.93 43.98
N GLY A 572 -10.44 27.59 42.67
CA GLY A 572 -11.52 26.87 41.97
C GLY A 572 -12.52 27.77 41.22
N LYS A 573 -12.30 29.07 41.06
CA LYS A 573 -13.25 30.04 40.44
C LYS A 573 -13.63 29.64 38.99
N SER A 574 -12.63 29.44 38.12
CA SER A 574 -12.86 29.01 36.72
C SER A 574 -13.46 27.62 36.66
N THR A 575 -13.09 26.74 37.59
CA THR A 575 -13.66 25.40 37.71
C THR A 575 -15.17 25.48 37.95
N LEU A 576 -15.60 26.34 38.90
CA LEU A 576 -17.00 26.51 39.24
C LEU A 576 -17.83 26.97 38.03
N VAL A 577 -17.39 28.00 37.32
CA VAL A 577 -18.15 28.54 36.19
C VAL A 577 -18.14 27.63 34.96
N ASN A 578 -17.11 26.81 34.81
CA ASN A 578 -17.05 25.81 33.73
C ASN A 578 -18.04 24.64 33.90
N LEU A 579 -18.57 24.43 35.11
CA LEU A 579 -19.60 23.42 35.37
C LEU A 579 -21.00 23.87 34.86
N ILE A 580 -21.26 25.17 34.78
CA ILE A 580 -22.57 25.73 34.40
C ILE A 580 -22.96 25.33 32.96
N PRO A 581 -22.09 25.50 31.92
CA PRO A 581 -22.39 25.01 30.57
C PRO A 581 -22.16 23.51 30.40
N ARG A 582 -21.99 22.78 31.52
CA ARG A 582 -21.71 21.33 31.53
C ARG A 582 -20.50 20.98 30.68
N PHE A 583 -19.36 21.65 30.91
CA PHE A 583 -18.07 21.24 30.32
C PHE A 583 -17.47 20.04 31.02
N TYR A 584 -17.87 19.84 32.28
CA TYR A 584 -17.63 18.67 33.13
C TYR A 584 -18.89 18.35 33.92
N ASP A 585 -19.10 17.08 34.27
CA ASP A 585 -20.13 16.68 35.22
C ASP A 585 -19.60 16.72 36.66
N VAL A 586 -20.47 17.06 37.61
CA VAL A 586 -20.12 17.10 39.02
C VAL A 586 -19.89 15.72 39.59
N THR A 587 -18.98 15.60 40.60
CA THR A 587 -18.66 14.31 41.22
C THR A 587 -19.75 13.94 42.26
N ALA A 588 -20.31 14.95 42.96
CA ALA A 588 -21.44 14.81 43.88
C ALA A 588 -22.26 16.09 43.90
N GLY A 589 -23.50 15.99 44.35
CA GLY A 589 -24.44 17.12 44.34
C GLY A 589 -25.11 17.29 42.97
N SER A 590 -25.71 18.47 42.76
CA SER A 590 -26.39 18.79 41.51
C SER A 590 -26.29 20.26 41.14
N ILE A 591 -26.30 20.58 39.86
CA ILE A 591 -26.43 21.93 39.33
C ILE A 591 -27.73 21.97 38.54
N THR A 592 -28.60 22.91 38.86
CA THR A 592 -29.87 23.08 38.17
C THR A 592 -29.91 24.43 37.46
N VAL A 593 -30.51 24.48 36.29
CA VAL A 593 -30.87 25.68 35.57
C VAL A 593 -32.38 25.66 35.41
N ASP A 594 -33.05 26.67 35.96
CA ASP A 594 -34.52 26.75 36.02
C ASP A 594 -35.16 25.50 36.63
N GLY A 595 -34.54 24.98 37.70
CA GLY A 595 -35.08 23.84 38.48
C GLY A 595 -34.77 22.48 37.90
N VAL A 596 -34.22 22.36 36.68
CA VAL A 596 -33.87 21.09 36.05
C VAL A 596 -32.36 20.85 36.12
N ASP A 597 -31.94 19.66 36.56
CA ASP A 597 -30.54 19.26 36.60
C ASP A 597 -29.94 19.32 35.20
N ILE A 598 -28.78 19.98 35.04
CA ILE A 598 -28.09 20.15 33.76
C ILE A 598 -27.75 18.80 33.09
N ARG A 599 -27.59 17.70 33.86
CA ARG A 599 -27.32 16.36 33.34
C ARG A 599 -28.52 15.72 32.65
N LYS A 600 -29.73 16.22 32.93
CA LYS A 600 -30.98 15.74 32.33
C LYS A 600 -31.47 16.63 31.19
N ARG A 601 -30.74 17.68 30.86
CA ARG A 601 -31.05 18.57 29.74
C ARG A 601 -30.25 18.25 28.49
N ASN A 602 -30.85 18.55 27.32
CA ASN A 602 -30.11 18.56 26.08
C ASN A 602 -28.98 19.60 26.12
N LEU A 603 -27.75 19.19 25.78
CA LEU A 603 -26.57 20.08 25.85
C LEU A 603 -26.69 21.29 24.91
N HIS A 604 -27.29 21.11 23.73
CA HIS A 604 -27.48 22.20 22.77
C HIS A 604 -28.43 23.26 23.36
N ASP A 605 -29.56 22.82 23.93
CA ASP A 605 -30.57 23.71 24.50
C ASP A 605 -30.07 24.40 25.76
N LEU A 606 -29.41 23.67 26.66
CA LEU A 606 -28.76 24.25 27.84
C LEU A 606 -27.75 25.32 27.42
N ARG A 607 -26.86 24.99 26.50
CA ARG A 607 -25.83 25.94 26.03
C ARG A 607 -26.42 27.08 25.22
N ALA A 608 -27.57 26.89 24.56
CA ALA A 608 -28.27 27.98 23.86
C ALA A 608 -28.69 29.09 24.79
N GLU A 609 -29.05 28.77 26.05
CA GLU A 609 -29.50 29.71 27.09
C GLU A 609 -28.33 30.39 27.83
N ILE A 610 -27.08 29.93 27.66
CA ILE A 610 -25.91 30.42 28.37
C ILE A 610 -24.98 31.18 27.40
N GLY A 611 -24.65 32.40 27.69
CA GLY A 611 -23.59 33.19 27.07
C GLY A 611 -22.31 33.07 27.90
N PHE A 612 -21.33 32.29 27.43
CA PHE A 612 -20.08 32.06 28.14
C PHE A 612 -18.93 32.83 27.54
N VAL A 613 -18.22 33.62 28.36
CA VAL A 613 -17.02 34.35 27.95
C VAL A 613 -15.81 33.74 28.68
N PRO A 614 -14.92 33.04 27.99
CA PRO A 614 -13.75 32.41 28.60
C PRO A 614 -12.69 33.46 28.99
N GLN A 615 -11.82 33.10 29.92
CA GLN A 615 -10.72 33.94 30.41
C GLN A 615 -9.83 34.43 29.26
N LYS A 616 -9.51 33.57 28.28
CA LYS A 616 -8.81 33.95 27.06
C LYS A 616 -9.80 34.14 25.93
N GLY A 617 -9.98 35.34 25.45
CA GLY A 617 -10.80 35.65 24.30
C GLY A 617 -10.23 35.01 23.02
N THR A 618 -10.88 33.94 22.54
CA THR A 618 -10.49 33.27 21.29
C THR A 618 -11.35 33.78 20.14
N LEU A 619 -10.70 34.26 19.08
CA LEU A 619 -11.36 34.70 17.85
C LEU A 619 -11.01 33.75 16.70
N PHE A 620 -11.99 33.54 15.80
CA PHE A 620 -11.83 32.75 14.60
C PHE A 620 -11.46 33.62 13.40
N SER A 621 -10.78 33.06 12.45
CA SER A 621 -10.51 33.72 11.17
C SER A 621 -11.82 34.06 10.46
N GLY A 622 -11.96 35.29 10.03
CA GLY A 622 -13.18 35.79 9.40
C GLY A 622 -13.34 37.31 9.61
N THR A 623 -14.56 37.82 9.60
CA THR A 623 -14.82 39.23 9.87
C THR A 623 -15.15 39.48 11.34
N VAL A 624 -15.12 40.75 11.79
CA VAL A 624 -15.60 41.17 13.11
C VAL A 624 -17.05 40.73 13.30
N ALA A 625 -17.92 40.98 12.31
CA ALA A 625 -19.32 40.57 12.35
C ALA A 625 -19.50 39.08 12.48
N SER A 626 -18.72 38.25 11.73
CA SER A 626 -18.80 36.79 11.80
C SER A 626 -18.38 36.24 13.16
N ASN A 627 -17.41 36.87 13.79
CA ASN A 627 -16.97 36.53 15.15
C ASN A 627 -18.04 36.88 16.22
N ILE A 628 -18.74 37.98 16.11
CA ILE A 628 -19.85 38.34 17.02
C ILE A 628 -21.04 37.40 16.78
N ARG A 629 -21.41 37.13 15.51
CA ARG A 629 -22.47 36.17 15.12
C ARG A 629 -22.19 34.73 15.45
N PHE A 630 -20.97 34.36 15.83
CA PHE A 630 -20.63 32.98 16.11
C PHE A 630 -21.54 32.31 17.16
N GLY A 631 -22.02 33.10 18.14
CA GLY A 631 -22.98 32.64 19.16
C GLY A 631 -24.41 32.43 18.61
N LYS A 632 -24.80 33.18 17.59
CA LYS A 632 -26.12 33.19 16.94
C LYS A 632 -25.95 33.56 15.45
N PRO A 633 -25.80 32.61 14.56
CA PRO A 633 -25.53 32.87 13.13
C PRO A 633 -26.56 33.77 12.43
N ASP A 634 -27.83 33.68 12.87
CA ASP A 634 -28.97 34.42 12.27
C ASP A 634 -29.16 35.81 12.93
N ALA A 635 -28.28 36.25 13.80
CA ALA A 635 -28.42 37.56 14.45
C ALA A 635 -28.40 38.69 13.40
N PRO A 636 -29.42 39.58 13.39
CA PRO A 636 -29.46 40.70 12.48
C PRO A 636 -28.32 41.69 12.79
N ASP A 637 -27.97 42.54 11.80
CA ASP A 637 -26.88 43.52 11.94
C ASP A 637 -27.07 44.47 13.15
N GLU A 638 -28.32 44.83 13.44
CA GLU A 638 -28.65 45.66 14.58
C GLU A 638 -28.31 44.99 15.93
N ALA A 639 -28.60 43.67 16.05
CA ALA A 639 -28.25 42.91 17.25
C ALA A 639 -26.73 42.77 17.41
N VAL A 640 -26.01 42.58 16.32
CA VAL A 640 -24.53 42.55 16.30
C VAL A 640 -23.96 43.87 16.79
N ARG A 641 -24.51 44.99 16.27
CA ARG A 641 -24.07 46.34 16.64
C ARG A 641 -24.42 46.66 18.08
N ARG A 642 -25.66 46.37 18.52
CA ARG A 642 -26.06 46.51 19.92
C ARG A 642 -25.12 45.73 20.85
N ALA A 643 -24.83 44.49 20.56
CA ALA A 643 -23.92 43.68 21.37
C ALA A 643 -22.50 44.28 21.42
N ALA A 644 -22.01 44.82 20.31
CA ALA A 644 -20.72 45.50 20.24
C ALA A 644 -20.71 46.79 21.06
N GLN A 645 -21.81 47.55 21.05
CA GLN A 645 -21.98 48.78 21.84
C GLN A 645 -22.00 48.47 23.34
N ILE A 646 -22.75 47.45 23.77
CA ILE A 646 -22.77 47.03 25.18
C ILE A 646 -21.37 46.60 25.62
N ALA A 647 -20.67 45.81 24.77
CA ALA A 647 -19.31 45.35 25.00
C ALA A 647 -18.24 46.44 24.88
N GLN A 648 -18.61 47.70 24.64
CA GLN A 648 -17.70 48.82 24.38
C GLN A 648 -16.72 48.56 23.23
N ALA A 649 -17.17 47.80 22.20
CA ALA A 649 -16.37 47.41 21.07
C ALA A 649 -16.65 48.23 19.80
N ASP A 650 -17.83 48.88 19.71
CA ASP A 650 -18.28 49.64 18.53
C ASP A 650 -17.28 50.72 18.11
N ASP A 651 -16.72 51.47 19.06
CA ASP A 651 -15.81 52.60 18.80
C ASP A 651 -14.59 52.11 18.00
N PHE A 652 -13.85 51.13 18.49
CA PHE A 652 -12.66 50.67 17.78
C PHE A 652 -12.99 49.86 16.50
N ILE A 653 -14.21 49.30 16.40
CA ILE A 653 -14.67 48.65 15.17
C ILE A 653 -14.91 49.70 14.08
N MET A 654 -15.56 50.80 14.43
CA MET A 654 -15.85 51.91 13.50
C MET A 654 -14.60 52.68 13.06
N GLU A 655 -13.51 52.62 13.84
CA GLU A 655 -12.20 53.20 13.48
C GLU A 655 -11.47 52.36 12.40
N LYS A 656 -11.88 51.12 12.21
CA LYS A 656 -11.29 50.23 11.16
C LYS A 656 -11.83 50.60 9.79
N GLU A 657 -11.02 50.47 8.74
CA GLU A 657 -11.37 50.83 7.37
C GLU A 657 -12.64 50.11 6.89
N ASP A 658 -12.76 48.79 7.13
CA ASP A 658 -13.91 47.98 6.75
C ASP A 658 -14.91 47.74 7.88
N GLN A 659 -14.77 48.43 8.99
CA GLN A 659 -15.67 48.39 10.17
C GLN A 659 -15.97 46.96 10.60
N TYR A 660 -17.25 46.54 10.61
CA TYR A 660 -17.69 45.17 10.96
C TYR A 660 -17.25 44.08 9.97
N ASN A 661 -16.89 44.50 8.76
CA ASN A 661 -16.35 43.58 7.74
C ASN A 661 -14.82 43.44 7.85
N SER A 662 -14.16 44.18 8.73
CA SER A 662 -12.72 44.08 8.92
C SER A 662 -12.28 42.67 9.27
N PHE A 663 -11.21 42.22 8.63
CA PHE A 663 -10.68 40.85 8.77
C PHE A 663 -10.03 40.66 10.15
N ILE A 664 -10.38 39.56 10.81
CA ILE A 664 -9.74 39.03 12.01
C ILE A 664 -8.90 37.78 11.60
N SER A 665 -7.61 37.82 11.88
CA SER A 665 -6.71 36.70 11.67
C SER A 665 -6.96 35.56 12.66
N GLN A 666 -6.48 34.36 12.35
CA GLN A 666 -6.60 33.20 13.24
C GLN A 666 -6.08 33.52 14.65
N GLY A 667 -6.90 33.24 15.67
CA GLY A 667 -6.59 33.56 17.06
C GLY A 667 -6.57 35.05 17.36
N GLY A 668 -7.01 35.90 16.41
CA GLY A 668 -7.06 37.36 16.58
C GLY A 668 -5.69 38.02 16.69
N GLY A 669 -4.65 37.51 15.97
CA GLY A 669 -3.29 38.06 16.03
C GLY A 669 -3.18 39.54 15.66
N ASN A 670 -4.14 40.08 14.93
CA ASN A 670 -4.22 41.47 14.45
C ASN A 670 -5.08 42.41 15.32
N VAL A 671 -5.48 42.00 16.52
CA VAL A 671 -6.22 42.80 17.50
C VAL A 671 -5.59 42.70 18.88
N SER A 672 -5.71 43.76 19.70
CA SER A 672 -5.15 43.77 21.04
C SER A 672 -5.90 42.85 22.01
N GLY A 673 -5.29 42.48 23.16
CA GLY A 673 -5.91 41.62 24.17
C GLY A 673 -7.28 42.14 24.65
N GLY A 674 -7.36 43.43 24.96
CA GLY A 674 -8.63 44.07 25.36
C GLY A 674 -9.67 44.11 24.24
N GLN A 675 -9.25 44.28 22.98
CA GLN A 675 -10.15 44.20 21.82
C GLN A 675 -10.68 42.77 21.62
N LYS A 676 -9.82 41.74 21.76
CA LYS A 676 -10.24 40.31 21.72
C LYS A 676 -11.30 40.05 22.79
N GLN A 677 -11.08 40.53 23.99
CA GLN A 677 -11.99 40.28 25.10
C GLN A 677 -13.34 40.96 24.87
N ARG A 678 -13.35 42.23 24.43
CA ARG A 678 -14.59 42.95 24.07
C ARG A 678 -15.37 42.28 22.95
N LEU A 679 -14.69 41.75 21.91
CA LEU A 679 -15.37 40.98 20.85
C LEU A 679 -15.91 39.65 21.38
N SER A 680 -15.23 39.01 22.33
CA SER A 680 -15.74 37.76 22.95
C SER A 680 -16.95 38.04 23.84
N ILE A 681 -16.98 39.15 24.53
CA ILE A 681 -18.13 39.66 25.31
C ILE A 681 -19.29 39.96 24.35
N ALA A 682 -19.05 40.70 23.27
CA ALA A 682 -20.07 41.00 22.26
C ALA A 682 -20.68 39.72 21.66
N ARG A 683 -19.87 38.68 21.40
CA ARG A 683 -20.32 37.36 20.96
C ARG A 683 -21.31 36.69 21.91
N ALA A 684 -21.03 36.78 23.22
CA ALA A 684 -21.90 36.20 24.24
C ALA A 684 -23.22 36.98 24.35
N ILE A 685 -23.17 38.30 24.29
CA ILE A 685 -24.36 39.18 24.35
C ILE A 685 -25.22 39.03 23.09
N ALA A 686 -24.63 38.96 21.90
CA ALA A 686 -25.36 38.81 20.66
C ALA A 686 -26.25 37.54 20.61
N LYS A 687 -25.98 36.58 21.44
CA LYS A 687 -26.76 35.34 21.60
C LYS A 687 -28.09 35.60 22.31
N ASN A 688 -28.22 36.71 23.04
CA ASN A 688 -29.35 37.05 23.92
C ASN A 688 -29.68 35.90 24.91
N PRO A 689 -28.70 35.51 25.75
CA PRO A 689 -28.85 34.36 26.63
C PRO A 689 -29.58 34.73 27.93
N LEU A 690 -30.16 33.71 28.63
CA LEU A 690 -30.75 33.89 29.96
C LEU A 690 -29.68 34.00 31.07
N VAL A 691 -28.53 33.39 30.85
CA VAL A 691 -27.42 33.38 31.80
C VAL A 691 -26.14 33.88 31.11
N LEU A 692 -25.51 34.88 31.62
CA LEU A 692 -24.22 35.41 31.17
C LEU A 692 -23.14 35.05 32.20
N VAL A 693 -22.14 34.32 31.71
CA VAL A 693 -21.00 33.84 32.52
C VAL A 693 -19.71 34.47 32.01
N PHE A 694 -19.00 35.18 32.86
CA PHE A 694 -17.74 35.83 32.54
C PHE A 694 -16.62 35.27 33.42
N ASP A 695 -15.71 34.49 32.78
CA ASP A 695 -14.54 33.96 33.48
C ASP A 695 -13.37 34.94 33.37
N ASP A 696 -13.13 35.76 34.40
CA ASP A 696 -12.05 36.74 34.48
C ASP A 696 -11.93 37.68 33.25
N SER A 697 -13.07 37.93 32.61
CA SER A 697 -13.11 38.55 31.27
C SER A 697 -12.87 40.07 31.28
N PHE A 698 -12.89 40.69 32.46
CA PHE A 698 -12.73 42.13 32.64
C PHE A 698 -11.28 42.54 32.98
N SER A 699 -10.45 41.58 33.40
CA SER A 699 -9.06 41.87 33.86
C SER A 699 -8.15 42.44 32.76
N ALA A 700 -8.44 42.14 31.49
CA ALA A 700 -7.71 42.65 30.32
C ALA A 700 -8.16 44.05 29.88
N LEU A 701 -9.18 44.65 30.53
CA LEU A 701 -9.71 45.97 30.22
C LEU A 701 -9.12 47.03 31.12
N ASP A 702 -9.01 48.26 30.61
CA ASP A 702 -8.73 49.41 31.44
C ASP A 702 -9.94 49.72 32.33
N MET A 703 -9.68 50.38 33.49
CA MET A 703 -10.71 50.64 34.51
C MET A 703 -11.91 51.42 33.99
N LYS A 704 -11.70 52.37 33.07
CA LYS A 704 -12.78 53.20 32.52
C LYS A 704 -13.67 52.39 31.58
N THR A 705 -13.09 51.59 30.72
CA THR A 705 -13.82 50.69 29.81
C THR A 705 -14.55 49.60 30.60
N ASP A 706 -13.94 49.00 31.63
CA ASP A 706 -14.58 48.01 32.50
C ASP A 706 -15.83 48.60 33.19
N ALA A 707 -15.72 49.79 33.81
CA ALA A 707 -16.85 50.45 34.50
C ALA A 707 -18.01 50.77 33.52
N ARG A 708 -17.70 51.32 32.34
CA ARG A 708 -18.70 51.61 31.32
C ARG A 708 -19.38 50.34 30.79
N LEU A 709 -18.63 49.28 30.54
CA LEU A 709 -19.17 48.03 30.07
C LEU A 709 -20.14 47.43 31.10
N ARG A 710 -19.76 47.35 32.36
CA ARG A 710 -20.61 46.83 33.45
C ARG A 710 -21.89 47.66 33.61
N ALA A 711 -21.79 49.00 33.58
CA ALA A 711 -22.96 49.86 33.61
C ALA A 711 -23.92 49.60 32.47
N LYS A 712 -23.40 49.49 31.23
CA LYS A 712 -24.22 49.16 30.06
C LYS A 712 -24.79 47.74 30.12
N LEU A 713 -24.04 46.76 30.62
CA LEU A 713 -24.49 45.40 30.81
C LEU A 713 -25.64 45.31 31.82
N SER A 714 -25.58 46.07 32.93
CA SER A 714 -26.67 46.15 33.92
C SER A 714 -27.91 46.84 33.36
N GLU A 715 -27.73 47.87 32.51
CA GLU A 715 -28.83 48.65 31.93
C GLU A 715 -29.56 47.87 30.83
N GLU A 716 -28.83 47.20 29.95
CA GLU A 716 -29.35 46.61 28.73
C GLU A 716 -29.76 45.12 28.89
N GLU A 717 -29.10 44.36 29.81
CA GLU A 717 -29.33 42.95 30.09
C GLU A 717 -29.94 42.76 31.49
N LYS A 718 -31.06 43.47 31.76
CA LYS A 718 -31.73 43.53 33.08
C LYS A 718 -32.30 42.20 33.54
N ASP A 719 -32.79 41.39 32.60
CA ASP A 719 -33.45 40.12 32.91
C ASP A 719 -32.49 38.95 32.98
N ALA A 720 -31.26 39.08 32.50
CA ALA A 720 -30.27 38.00 32.47
C ALA A 720 -29.61 37.80 33.85
N THR A 721 -29.36 36.57 34.23
CA THR A 721 -28.52 36.21 35.36
C THR A 721 -27.06 36.46 34.99
N LYS A 722 -26.34 37.27 35.72
CA LYS A 722 -24.93 37.62 35.47
C LYS A 722 -24.05 36.95 36.50
N ILE A 723 -23.12 36.06 36.05
CA ILE A 723 -22.12 35.40 36.90
C ILE A 723 -20.73 35.88 36.48
N ILE A 724 -20.02 36.56 37.35
CA ILE A 724 -18.76 37.24 37.05
C ILE A 724 -17.65 36.69 37.94
N VAL A 725 -16.67 36.02 37.36
CA VAL A 725 -15.41 35.75 38.06
C VAL A 725 -14.50 36.96 37.94
N ALA A 726 -14.07 37.50 39.07
CA ALA A 726 -13.16 38.64 39.10
C ALA A 726 -11.94 38.40 40.00
N GLN A 727 -10.85 39.04 39.64
CA GLN A 727 -9.65 39.13 40.46
C GLN A 727 -9.55 40.49 41.18
N ARG A 728 -10.29 41.51 40.71
CA ARG A 728 -10.29 42.84 41.25
C ARG A 728 -11.55 43.09 42.07
N VAL A 729 -11.38 43.59 43.34
CA VAL A 729 -12.50 43.96 44.19
C VAL A 729 -13.31 45.10 43.58
N SER A 730 -12.66 46.06 42.91
CA SER A 730 -13.34 47.18 42.23
C SER A 730 -14.33 46.75 41.15
N THR A 731 -14.16 45.58 40.59
CA THR A 731 -15.09 45.02 39.56
C THR A 731 -16.38 44.50 40.19
N ILE A 732 -16.38 44.15 41.47
CA ILE A 732 -17.47 43.41 42.13
C ILE A 732 -18.18 44.20 43.26
N LEU A 733 -17.77 45.43 43.51
CA LEU A 733 -18.33 46.29 44.60
C LEU A 733 -19.85 46.43 44.55
N SER A 734 -20.41 46.49 43.32
CA SER A 734 -21.85 46.65 43.07
C SER A 734 -22.55 45.32 42.79
N ALA A 735 -21.94 44.19 43.07
CA ALA A 735 -22.60 42.90 42.90
C ALA A 735 -23.66 42.63 43.96
N ASP A 736 -24.80 42.09 43.54
CA ASP A 736 -25.92 41.75 44.44
C ASP A 736 -25.52 40.63 45.40
N GLN A 737 -24.66 39.74 44.94
CA GLN A 737 -24.12 38.61 45.69
C GLN A 737 -22.63 38.41 45.34
N ILE A 738 -21.77 38.30 46.35
CA ILE A 738 -20.36 37.93 46.18
C ILE A 738 -20.12 36.60 46.88
N LEU A 739 -19.54 35.66 46.10
CA LEU A 739 -19.09 34.34 46.56
C LEU A 739 -17.58 34.38 46.78
N VAL A 740 -17.13 34.14 48.00
CA VAL A 740 -15.70 34.07 48.34
C VAL A 740 -15.26 32.62 48.36
N LEU A 741 -14.39 32.27 47.43
CA LEU A 741 -13.81 30.92 47.33
C LEU A 741 -12.39 30.90 47.92
N ASP A 742 -12.15 29.91 48.78
CA ASP A 742 -10.84 29.61 49.29
C ASP A 742 -10.63 28.07 49.34
N GLU A 743 -9.52 27.58 48.80
CA GLU A 743 -9.17 26.15 48.72
C GLU A 743 -10.35 25.27 48.27
N GLY A 744 -11.10 25.70 47.23
CA GLY A 744 -12.24 24.96 46.69
C GLY A 744 -13.51 25.01 47.55
N ARG A 745 -13.57 25.80 48.62
CA ARG A 745 -14.72 25.94 49.51
C ARG A 745 -15.32 27.33 49.43
N LEU A 746 -16.63 27.41 49.61
CA LEU A 746 -17.35 28.69 49.77
C LEU A 746 -17.22 29.16 51.20
N VAL A 747 -16.34 30.12 51.47
CA VAL A 747 -16.06 30.65 52.82
C VAL A 747 -16.83 31.92 53.16
N GLY A 748 -17.47 32.57 52.18
CA GLY A 748 -18.32 33.74 52.40
C GLY A 748 -19.32 33.93 51.26
N CYS A 749 -20.51 34.39 51.58
CA CYS A 749 -21.58 34.70 50.62
C CYS A 749 -22.37 35.90 51.13
N GLY A 750 -22.47 36.98 50.35
CA GLY A 750 -23.17 38.21 50.75
C GLY A 750 -22.79 39.42 49.88
N THR A 751 -23.24 40.63 50.29
CA THR A 751 -22.82 41.87 49.64
C THR A 751 -21.41 42.30 50.09
N HIS A 752 -20.82 43.27 49.41
CA HIS A 752 -19.49 43.79 49.74
C HIS A 752 -19.42 44.20 51.23
N THR A 753 -20.43 45.00 51.73
CA THR A 753 -20.51 45.44 53.08
C THR A 753 -20.65 44.29 54.10
N GLN A 754 -21.52 43.33 53.82
CA GLN A 754 -21.70 42.17 54.68
C GLN A 754 -20.40 41.33 54.80
N LEU A 755 -19.69 41.10 53.66
CA LEU A 755 -18.48 40.30 53.64
C LEU A 755 -17.29 41.01 54.32
N LEU A 756 -17.22 42.35 54.28
CA LEU A 756 -16.21 43.05 55.02
C LEU A 756 -16.34 42.82 56.53
N ASP A 757 -17.57 42.62 57.06
CA ASP A 757 -17.83 42.32 58.43
C ASP A 757 -17.73 40.85 58.81
N THR A 758 -18.19 39.96 57.96
CA THR A 758 -18.34 38.55 58.26
C THR A 758 -17.28 37.60 57.73
N CYS A 759 -16.52 37.98 56.69
CA CYS A 759 -15.57 37.08 56.01
C CYS A 759 -14.14 37.62 56.08
N GLU A 760 -13.30 36.97 56.87
CA GLU A 760 -11.90 37.38 57.06
C GLU A 760 -11.10 37.32 55.75
N VAL A 761 -11.31 36.21 54.94
CA VAL A 761 -10.64 36.03 53.65
C VAL A 761 -10.99 37.17 52.68
N TYR A 762 -12.26 37.59 52.64
CA TYR A 762 -12.68 38.72 51.81
C TYR A 762 -12.05 40.02 52.25
N ARG A 763 -12.00 40.30 53.59
CA ARG A 763 -11.37 41.48 54.16
C ARG A 763 -9.90 41.57 53.78
N GLN A 764 -9.17 40.45 53.85
CA GLN A 764 -7.76 40.39 53.44
C GLN A 764 -7.58 40.70 51.96
N ILE A 765 -8.44 40.14 51.09
CA ILE A 765 -8.41 40.40 49.66
C ILE A 765 -8.71 41.88 49.39
N ALA A 766 -9.74 42.45 50.04
CA ALA A 766 -10.13 43.85 49.89
C ALA A 766 -9.04 44.80 50.37
N ALA A 767 -8.46 44.54 51.54
CA ALA A 767 -7.38 45.34 52.10
C ALA A 767 -6.08 45.30 51.28
N SER A 768 -5.84 44.24 50.52
CA SER A 768 -4.70 44.17 49.63
C SER A 768 -4.85 45.01 48.36
N GLN A 769 -6.08 45.35 47.94
CA GLN A 769 -6.40 46.01 46.67
C GLN A 769 -6.95 47.43 46.82
N LEU A 770 -7.60 47.77 47.95
CA LEU A 770 -8.21 49.07 48.24
C LEU A 770 -7.42 49.77 49.32
N SER A 771 -7.32 51.15 49.24
CA SER A 771 -6.77 51.95 50.29
C SER A 771 -7.72 51.99 51.50
N GLN A 772 -7.22 52.30 52.69
CA GLN A 772 -8.05 52.38 53.87
C GLN A 772 -9.22 53.44 53.72
N LYS A 773 -8.97 54.50 52.99
CA LYS A 773 -9.99 55.49 52.65
C LYS A 773 -11.09 54.97 51.79
N GLU A 774 -10.71 54.19 50.74
CA GLU A 774 -11.69 53.56 49.84
C GLU A 774 -12.48 52.44 50.55
N LEU A 775 -11.85 51.68 51.43
CA LEU A 775 -12.54 50.71 52.29
C LEU A 775 -13.59 51.35 53.23
N GLU A 776 -13.26 52.47 53.80
CA GLU A 776 -14.21 53.22 54.64
C GLU A 776 -15.34 53.87 53.82
N GLU A 777 -15.03 54.48 52.67
CA GLU A 777 -16.01 55.01 51.72
C GLU A 777 -16.98 53.94 51.17
N THR A 778 -16.48 52.80 50.80
CA THR A 778 -17.33 51.73 50.29
C THR A 778 -18.12 50.98 51.35
N ARG A 779 -17.71 51.04 52.61
CA ARG A 779 -18.42 50.47 53.77
C ARG A 779 -19.66 51.28 54.13
N HIS A 780 -19.70 52.57 53.76
CA HIS A 780 -20.79 53.48 54.04
C HIS A 780 -21.65 53.91 52.84
N ALA A 781 -21.29 53.29 51.63
CA ALA A 781 -22.05 53.50 50.41
C ALA A 781 -23.15 52.43 50.32
N GLU A 782 -24.35 52.70 50.88
CA GLU A 782 -25.61 52.07 50.59
C GLU A 782 -26.38 52.88 49.55
#